data_8d7d00d15aed39d2e8177998399bebc1
#
_entry.id   8d7d00d15aed39d2e8177998399bebc1
#
_cell.length_a   1.000
_cell.length_b   1.000
_cell.length_c   1.000
_cell.angle_alpha   90.00
_cell.angle_beta   90.00
_cell.angle_gamma   90.00
#
_symmetry.space_group_name_H-M   'P 1'
#
loop_
_entity.id
_entity.type
_entity.pdbx_description
1 polymer ?
#
loop_
_entity_poly.entity_id
_entity_poly.type
_entity_poly.pdbx_seq_one_letter_code
_entity_poly.pdbx_strand_id
1 'polypeptide(L)'
;MEITMEITKKEFKQKIVANMKMLYRKDIEEATKQQLFQAVSYALKDYIIDMWMDTHKTYEKEDVKTVYYLSMEFLMGRALGNNIINMKAQPVVKEVLEEIGLDLDTLEDEEPDAALGNGGLGRLAACFLDSLSSLGYPAYGCGIRYKYGMFKQAIQDGFQVEKPDNWLKHGNPFEVKRAEHAVEVKFGGYVKMVRGENGRDHFVQENYSSVMAVPYDLPVIGYGNGVVNTLRIWDAEAINEFNLEHFDKGDYIKSVEQENLARTICEVLYPNDNHYAGKELRLKQQYFFVSASIQRAVAKYMETHDDIRKLHEKVCFQLNDTHPTVTVAELMRILLDEYYLTWDEAWEVTNKCCAYTNHTIMAEALEKWPLELFSRLLPRIYQIVEEINRRFLILLQEKYPNDYSKVQKMAIVYNGQVRMANLAIVAGFSVNGVAALHTEILKKEQLKEFYELWPEKFNNKTNGITQRRFLLHGNPLLANWITDKIGDDWITNLSHLEKLMVFVNDEKSLHEIQNIKYQNKVRLAKYIKEHNGIEVDPRSIFDVQVKRLHEYKRQFLNILHIMYLYNEIKKNPDMPFYPRTYIFGAKASAGYRRAKAIIKLINSVADVVNNDASINGKIKVVFIENYRVSNAELIFAAADVSEQISTASKEASGTGNMKFMLNGAITLGTMDGANVEIVEEAGIENEVIFGLSADEVIAYEHNGEYHPREIYNTNTDIRMAMTQLIDGTYSPDNTELFRELYESLLHRNGNEPSDQYFILKDFVSYADAHKRIEEKYRDEMGWAKSALINIAKSGKFSSDRTIEEYVQDIWHLEKVTVK
;
A
#
# COMPACT_ATOMS: atom_id res chain seq x y z
N MET A 1 4.64 -2.76 33.60
CA MET A 1 5.62 -3.80 33.94
C MET A 1 6.04 -4.36 32.59
N GLU A 2 7.23 -4.01 32.12
CA GLU A 2 7.74 -4.52 30.85
C GLU A 2 7.94 -6.03 30.97
N ILE A 3 7.22 -6.79 30.13
CA ILE A 3 7.47 -8.23 30.01
C ILE A 3 8.50 -8.39 28.92
N THR A 4 9.75 -8.29 29.27
CA THR A 4 10.85 -8.68 28.42
C THR A 4 11.02 -10.20 28.53
N MET A 5 10.62 -10.93 27.49
CA MET A 5 11.05 -12.31 27.35
C MET A 5 12.59 -12.29 27.28
N GLU A 6 13.27 -12.84 28.28
CA GLU A 6 14.72 -12.76 28.38
C GLU A 6 15.34 -13.77 27.40
N ILE A 7 15.65 -13.31 26.19
CA ILE A 7 16.40 -14.11 25.22
C ILE A 7 17.86 -14.13 25.67
N THR A 8 18.34 -15.28 26.13
CA THR A 8 19.73 -15.42 26.53
C THR A 8 20.61 -15.73 25.31
N LYS A 9 21.80 -15.10 25.26
CA LYS A 9 22.79 -15.30 24.20
C LYS A 9 23.13 -16.79 23.97
N LYS A 10 23.35 -17.53 25.05
CA LYS A 10 23.69 -18.96 25.00
C LYS A 10 22.58 -19.80 24.38
N GLU A 11 21.36 -19.59 24.82
CA GLU A 11 20.20 -20.34 24.34
C GLU A 11 19.89 -20.02 22.88
N PHE A 12 19.91 -18.74 22.51
CA PHE A 12 19.66 -18.32 21.13
C PHE A 12 20.70 -18.92 20.16
N LYS A 13 21.99 -18.88 20.52
CA LYS A 13 23.05 -19.53 19.74
C LYS A 13 22.85 -21.04 19.61
N GLN A 14 22.45 -21.72 20.69
CA GLN A 14 22.14 -23.16 20.66
C GLN A 14 20.98 -23.46 19.71
N LYS A 15 19.94 -22.64 19.71
CA LYS A 15 18.80 -22.80 18.76
C LYS A 15 19.24 -22.64 17.31
N ILE A 16 20.10 -21.67 17.01
CA ILE A 16 20.67 -21.51 15.63
C ILE A 16 21.43 -22.76 15.21
N VAL A 17 22.32 -23.28 16.06
CA VAL A 17 23.07 -24.51 15.77
C VAL A 17 22.15 -25.71 15.58
N ALA A 18 21.13 -25.86 16.44
CA ALA A 18 20.14 -26.94 16.32
C ALA A 18 19.36 -26.86 15.01
N ASN A 19 18.92 -25.65 14.63
CA ASN A 19 18.20 -25.44 13.37
C ASN A 19 19.10 -25.71 12.15
N MET A 20 20.37 -25.32 12.18
CA MET A 20 21.32 -25.65 11.11
C MET A 20 21.44 -27.17 10.90
N LYS A 21 21.57 -27.92 11.99
CA LYS A 21 21.66 -29.39 11.94
C LYS A 21 20.36 -30.01 11.44
N MET A 22 19.22 -29.56 11.97
CA MET A 22 17.92 -30.11 11.63
C MET A 22 17.51 -29.84 10.18
N LEU A 23 17.68 -28.59 9.70
CA LEU A 23 17.23 -28.18 8.38
C LEU A 23 18.20 -28.59 7.28
N TYR A 24 19.53 -28.53 7.54
CA TYR A 24 20.53 -28.65 6.49
C TYR A 24 21.60 -29.72 6.72
N ARG A 25 21.64 -30.35 7.88
CA ARG A 25 22.67 -31.32 8.29
C ARG A 25 24.09 -30.76 8.14
N LYS A 26 24.27 -29.51 8.55
CA LYS A 26 25.53 -28.75 8.46
C LYS A 26 25.85 -28.06 9.78
N ASP A 27 27.14 -27.81 9.98
CA ASP A 27 27.59 -26.86 10.97
C ASP A 27 27.59 -25.42 10.43
N ILE A 28 27.72 -24.43 11.30
CA ILE A 28 27.62 -22.99 10.93
C ILE A 28 28.67 -22.60 9.88
N GLU A 29 29.87 -23.12 10.00
CA GLU A 29 31.03 -22.82 9.15
C GLU A 29 30.82 -23.30 7.69
N GLU A 30 29.96 -24.30 7.48
CA GLU A 30 29.63 -24.85 6.15
C GLU A 30 28.39 -24.21 5.53
N ALA A 31 27.73 -23.33 6.26
CA ALA A 31 26.45 -22.76 5.85
C ALA A 31 26.59 -21.64 4.83
N THR A 32 25.62 -21.55 3.90
CA THR A 32 25.45 -20.32 3.10
C THR A 32 24.74 -19.25 3.94
N LYS A 33 24.88 -17.98 3.55
CA LYS A 33 24.19 -16.87 4.21
C LYS A 33 22.67 -17.08 4.26
N GLN A 34 22.08 -17.56 3.16
CA GLN A 34 20.65 -17.87 3.07
C GLN A 34 20.24 -18.98 4.07
N GLN A 35 21.05 -20.02 4.25
CA GLN A 35 20.80 -21.07 5.25
C GLN A 35 20.90 -20.53 6.68
N LEU A 36 21.84 -19.64 6.94
CA LEU A 36 21.97 -18.95 8.22
C LEU A 36 20.77 -18.02 8.49
N PHE A 37 20.33 -17.28 7.48
CA PHE A 37 19.08 -16.50 7.58
C PHE A 37 17.90 -17.37 8.03
N GLN A 38 17.72 -18.53 7.42
CA GLN A 38 16.64 -19.46 7.80
C GLN A 38 16.82 -19.96 9.25
N ALA A 39 18.03 -20.39 9.62
CA ALA A 39 18.30 -20.94 10.96
C ALA A 39 18.10 -19.90 12.06
N VAL A 40 18.52 -18.64 11.83
CA VAL A 40 18.32 -17.50 12.75
C VAL A 40 16.83 -17.17 12.86
N SER A 41 16.14 -17.11 11.73
CA SER A 41 14.71 -16.83 11.69
C SER A 41 13.89 -17.89 12.44
N TYR A 42 14.20 -19.16 12.28
CA TYR A 42 13.55 -20.24 13.04
C TYR A 42 13.89 -20.17 14.52
N ALA A 43 15.12 -19.83 14.90
CA ALA A 43 15.49 -19.64 16.30
C ALA A 43 14.70 -18.51 16.97
N LEU A 44 14.46 -17.41 16.23
CA LEU A 44 13.63 -16.28 16.69
C LEU A 44 12.15 -16.68 16.75
N LYS A 45 11.68 -17.47 15.78
CA LYS A 45 10.29 -17.94 15.71
C LYS A 45 9.87 -18.74 16.94
N ASP A 46 10.75 -19.51 17.55
CA ASP A 46 10.43 -20.27 18.77
C ASP A 46 9.90 -19.34 19.88
N TYR A 47 10.58 -18.22 20.10
CA TYR A 47 10.13 -17.21 21.07
C TYR A 47 8.85 -16.49 20.65
N ILE A 48 8.71 -16.23 19.34
CA ILE A 48 7.52 -15.61 18.78
C ILE A 48 6.29 -16.51 18.99
N ILE A 49 6.42 -17.80 18.79
CA ILE A 49 5.32 -18.77 18.98
C ILE A 49 4.80 -18.74 20.41
N ASP A 50 5.68 -18.71 21.40
CA ASP A 50 5.27 -18.64 22.81
C ASP A 50 4.45 -17.38 23.09
N MET A 51 4.95 -16.20 22.69
CA MET A 51 4.21 -14.93 22.81
C MET A 51 2.87 -14.96 22.06
N TRP A 52 2.85 -15.58 20.87
CA TRP A 52 1.66 -15.67 20.04
C TRP A 52 0.59 -16.53 20.70
N MET A 53 0.99 -17.68 21.25
CA MET A 53 0.10 -18.56 22.02
C MET A 53 -0.48 -17.87 23.25
N ASP A 54 0.35 -17.13 23.98
CA ASP A 54 -0.09 -16.41 25.18
C ASP A 54 -1.04 -15.25 24.83
N THR A 55 -0.80 -14.56 23.71
CA THR A 55 -1.72 -13.57 23.18
C THR A 55 -3.09 -14.19 22.87
N HIS A 56 -3.12 -15.32 22.15
CA HIS A 56 -4.38 -16.00 21.82
C HIS A 56 -5.15 -16.49 23.06
N LYS A 57 -4.46 -17.12 24.02
CA LYS A 57 -5.07 -17.52 25.29
C LYS A 57 -5.66 -16.33 26.07
N THR A 58 -4.96 -15.19 26.03
CA THR A 58 -5.44 -13.97 26.69
C THR A 58 -6.69 -13.45 26.01
N TYR A 59 -6.71 -13.40 24.66
CA TYR A 59 -7.88 -12.98 23.89
C TYR A 59 -9.11 -13.87 24.12
N GLU A 60 -8.91 -15.18 24.18
CA GLU A 60 -9.99 -16.13 24.48
C GLU A 60 -10.52 -15.98 25.90
N LYS A 61 -9.61 -15.84 26.88
CA LYS A 61 -9.97 -15.67 28.29
C LYS A 61 -10.74 -14.39 28.56
N GLU A 62 -10.35 -13.30 27.91
CA GLU A 62 -10.96 -11.97 28.09
C GLU A 62 -12.18 -11.75 27.18
N ASP A 63 -12.47 -12.70 26.30
CA ASP A 63 -13.57 -12.64 25.31
C ASP A 63 -13.61 -11.31 24.55
N VAL A 64 -12.47 -10.95 23.97
CA VAL A 64 -12.23 -9.63 23.38
C VAL A 64 -12.95 -9.44 22.04
N LYS A 65 -13.37 -8.20 21.77
CA LYS A 65 -13.77 -7.79 20.41
C LYS A 65 -12.55 -7.72 19.50
N THR A 66 -12.67 -8.27 18.29
CA THR A 66 -11.58 -8.35 17.32
C THR A 66 -11.96 -7.66 16.01
N VAL A 67 -11.04 -6.85 15.46
CA VAL A 67 -11.17 -6.32 14.11
C VAL A 67 -10.52 -7.29 13.12
N TYR A 68 -11.22 -7.56 12.02
CA TYR A 68 -10.73 -8.28 10.85
C TYR A 68 -10.50 -7.25 9.74
N TYR A 69 -9.23 -6.95 9.48
CA TYR A 69 -8.82 -5.99 8.47
C TYR A 69 -8.66 -6.71 7.13
N LEU A 70 -9.64 -6.57 6.25
CA LEU A 70 -9.70 -7.25 4.96
C LEU A 70 -9.03 -6.40 3.89
N SER A 71 -7.97 -6.91 3.30
CA SER A 71 -7.24 -6.20 2.25
C SER A 71 -6.75 -7.14 1.15
N MET A 72 -6.84 -6.66 -0.08
CA MET A 72 -6.28 -7.36 -1.25
C MET A 72 -4.76 -7.40 -1.21
N GLU A 73 -4.12 -6.50 -0.48
CA GLU A 73 -2.67 -6.37 -0.37
C GLU A 73 -2.20 -6.07 1.05
N PHE A 74 -1.05 -6.66 1.40
CA PHE A 74 -0.29 -6.37 2.60
C PHE A 74 1.19 -6.26 2.24
N LEU A 75 1.68 -5.04 2.05
CA LEU A 75 3.07 -4.79 1.67
C LEU A 75 3.97 -4.80 2.91
N MET A 76 4.23 -6.01 3.43
CA MET A 76 4.93 -6.22 4.70
C MET A 76 6.43 -5.88 4.63
N GLY A 77 7.07 -6.11 3.49
CA GLY A 77 8.51 -6.03 3.38
C GLY A 77 9.21 -7.19 4.10
N ARG A 78 10.47 -7.00 4.49
CA ARG A 78 11.25 -7.98 5.25
C ARG A 78 10.80 -8.05 6.70
N ALA A 79 10.77 -9.25 7.27
CA ALA A 79 10.24 -9.50 8.61
C ALA A 79 11.33 -9.59 9.69
N LEU A 80 12.51 -10.14 9.38
CA LEU A 80 13.54 -10.46 10.39
C LEU A 80 13.91 -9.24 11.24
N GLY A 81 14.38 -8.15 10.62
CA GLY A 81 14.81 -6.96 11.34
C GLY A 81 13.67 -6.30 12.12
N ASN A 82 12.49 -6.22 11.53
CA ASN A 82 11.30 -5.69 12.20
C ASN A 82 10.90 -6.51 13.43
N ASN A 83 10.94 -7.83 13.33
CA ASN A 83 10.64 -8.72 14.45
C ASN A 83 11.67 -8.58 15.57
N ILE A 84 12.96 -8.52 15.24
CA ILE A 84 14.05 -8.31 16.20
C ILE A 84 13.86 -6.99 16.97
N ILE A 85 13.51 -5.91 16.26
CA ILE A 85 13.27 -4.60 16.87
C ILE A 85 12.05 -4.62 17.79
N ASN A 86 10.93 -5.16 17.32
CA ASN A 86 9.69 -5.17 18.09
C ASN A 86 9.78 -6.09 19.33
N MET A 87 10.59 -7.13 19.27
CA MET A 87 10.92 -7.97 20.43
C MET A 87 11.94 -7.34 21.39
N LYS A 88 12.55 -6.18 21.05
CA LYS A 88 13.70 -5.60 21.77
C LYS A 88 14.90 -6.54 21.86
N ALA A 89 15.05 -7.45 20.89
CA ALA A 89 16.07 -8.50 20.89
C ALA A 89 17.38 -8.09 20.20
N GLN A 90 17.43 -6.89 19.64
CA GLN A 90 18.56 -6.44 18.78
C GLN A 90 19.93 -6.56 19.44
N PRO A 91 20.16 -6.20 20.73
CA PRO A 91 21.47 -6.34 21.34
C PRO A 91 21.95 -7.80 21.37
N VAL A 92 21.12 -8.71 21.85
CA VAL A 92 21.48 -10.14 21.98
C VAL A 92 21.70 -10.77 20.61
N VAL A 93 20.83 -10.47 19.62
CA VAL A 93 20.96 -11.01 18.27
C VAL A 93 22.26 -10.54 17.62
N LYS A 94 22.59 -9.24 17.69
CA LYS A 94 23.86 -8.71 17.16
C LYS A 94 25.08 -9.36 17.77
N GLU A 95 25.13 -9.49 19.11
CA GLU A 95 26.25 -10.16 19.78
C GLU A 95 26.43 -11.62 19.33
N VAL A 96 25.33 -12.38 19.16
CA VAL A 96 25.41 -13.76 18.70
C VAL A 96 25.86 -13.83 17.25
N LEU A 97 25.37 -12.93 16.39
CA LEU A 97 25.78 -12.89 14.99
C LEU A 97 27.27 -12.52 14.84
N GLU A 98 27.78 -11.56 15.60
CA GLU A 98 29.19 -11.20 15.64
C GLU A 98 30.06 -12.39 16.03
N GLU A 99 29.65 -13.20 17.04
CA GLU A 99 30.39 -14.42 17.46
C GLU A 99 30.44 -15.50 16.37
N ILE A 100 29.51 -15.52 15.45
CA ILE A 100 29.54 -16.46 14.32
C ILE A 100 30.04 -15.83 13.02
N GLY A 101 30.61 -14.60 13.13
CA GLY A 101 31.23 -13.90 12.01
C GLY A 101 30.25 -13.30 11.01
N LEU A 102 29.03 -12.96 11.44
CA LEU A 102 27.99 -12.38 10.61
C LEU A 102 27.62 -10.95 11.07
N ASP A 103 27.20 -10.15 10.13
CA ASP A 103 26.58 -8.87 10.34
C ASP A 103 25.06 -8.97 10.08
N LEU A 104 24.25 -8.29 10.91
CA LEU A 104 22.80 -8.35 10.82
C LEU A 104 22.29 -7.80 9.48
N ASP A 105 22.84 -6.68 9.00
CA ASP A 105 22.41 -6.07 7.73
C ASP A 105 22.64 -7.04 6.56
N THR A 106 23.79 -7.73 6.56
CA THR A 106 24.10 -8.76 5.57
C THR A 106 23.13 -9.94 5.64
N LEU A 107 22.65 -10.30 6.82
CA LEU A 107 21.70 -11.38 6.99
C LEU A 107 20.29 -10.96 6.55
N GLU A 108 19.87 -9.72 6.84
CA GLU A 108 18.61 -9.16 6.36
C GLU A 108 18.56 -9.08 4.83
N ASP A 109 19.69 -8.87 4.17
CA ASP A 109 19.78 -8.83 2.70
C ASP A 109 19.49 -10.17 2.02
N GLU A 110 19.60 -11.29 2.75
CA GLU A 110 19.20 -12.61 2.25
C GLU A 110 17.67 -12.84 2.27
N GLU A 111 16.91 -12.01 3.00
CA GLU A 111 15.46 -12.08 3.06
C GLU A 111 14.84 -11.39 1.85
N PRO A 112 14.02 -12.09 1.03
CA PRO A 112 13.23 -11.42 0.01
C PRO A 112 12.11 -10.59 0.66
N ASP A 113 11.78 -9.42 0.08
CA ASP A 113 10.57 -8.72 0.47
C ASP A 113 9.35 -9.62 0.20
N ALA A 114 8.43 -9.73 1.16
CA ALA A 114 7.17 -10.42 0.94
C ALA A 114 6.33 -9.64 -0.10
N ALA A 115 6.17 -10.22 -1.29
CA ALA A 115 5.57 -9.55 -2.44
C ALA A 115 4.04 -9.57 -2.40
N LEU A 116 3.45 -9.31 -1.23
CA LEU A 116 2.00 -9.37 -0.97
C LEU A 116 1.28 -8.05 -1.18
N GLY A 117 1.95 -7.04 -1.75
CA GLY A 117 1.37 -5.71 -2.00
C GLY A 117 2.10 -4.95 -3.09
N ASN A 118 1.47 -3.86 -3.56
CA ASN A 118 1.97 -3.05 -4.66
C ASN A 118 2.42 -1.65 -4.23
N GLY A 119 1.65 -0.97 -3.38
CA GLY A 119 1.90 0.43 -3.07
C GLY A 119 1.29 0.91 -1.76
N GLY A 120 0.76 2.13 -1.77
CA GLY A 120 0.28 2.83 -0.57
C GLY A 120 -0.78 2.09 0.22
N LEU A 121 -1.76 1.50 -0.46
CA LEU A 121 -2.85 0.73 0.17
C LEU A 121 -2.32 -0.49 0.95
N GLY A 122 -1.44 -1.28 0.33
CA GLY A 122 -0.85 -2.46 0.97
C GLY A 122 0.13 -2.10 2.08
N ARG A 123 0.89 -1.02 1.92
CA ARG A 123 1.80 -0.58 2.99
C ARG A 123 1.04 0.02 4.17
N LEU A 124 -0.06 0.72 3.92
CA LEU A 124 -0.94 1.20 4.99
C LEU A 124 -1.48 0.04 5.83
N ALA A 125 -1.99 -1.02 5.17
CA ALA A 125 -2.46 -2.22 5.85
C ALA A 125 -1.36 -2.84 6.74
N ALA A 126 -0.12 -2.92 6.25
CA ALA A 126 1.02 -3.40 7.04
C ALA A 126 1.35 -2.49 8.23
N CYS A 127 1.33 -1.16 8.06
CA CYS A 127 1.52 -0.21 9.16
C CYS A 127 0.41 -0.33 10.22
N PHE A 128 -0.82 -0.52 9.79
CA PHE A 128 -1.95 -0.68 10.71
C PHE A 128 -1.83 -1.95 11.55
N LEU A 129 -1.38 -3.06 10.97
CA LEU A 129 -1.15 -4.28 11.75
C LEU A 129 -0.04 -4.09 12.80
N ASP A 130 1.06 -3.42 12.43
CA ASP A 130 2.13 -3.08 13.38
C ASP A 130 1.61 -2.21 14.54
N SER A 131 0.82 -1.19 14.22
CA SER A 131 0.23 -0.30 15.23
C SER A 131 -0.80 -1.01 16.12
N LEU A 132 -1.67 -1.85 15.55
CA LEU A 132 -2.64 -2.64 16.32
C LEU A 132 -1.94 -3.51 17.35
N SER A 133 -0.88 -4.22 16.96
CA SER A 133 -0.10 -5.04 17.87
C SER A 133 0.66 -4.19 18.92
N SER A 134 1.31 -3.11 18.49
CA SER A 134 2.09 -2.25 19.39
C SER A 134 1.24 -1.49 20.40
N LEU A 135 -0.02 -1.21 20.06
CA LEU A 135 -1.00 -0.59 20.97
C LEU A 135 -1.77 -1.61 21.81
N GLY A 136 -1.64 -2.91 21.52
CA GLY A 136 -2.31 -3.97 22.25
C GLY A 136 -3.77 -4.21 21.86
N TYR A 137 -4.17 -3.91 20.62
CA TYR A 137 -5.53 -4.15 20.16
C TYR A 137 -5.65 -5.49 19.43
N PRO A 138 -6.72 -6.29 19.73
CA PRO A 138 -6.97 -7.56 19.05
C PRO A 138 -7.32 -7.38 17.57
N ALA A 139 -6.56 -8.01 16.69
CA ALA A 139 -6.75 -7.87 15.26
C ALA A 139 -6.31 -9.11 14.46
N TYR A 140 -6.97 -9.30 13.32
CA TYR A 140 -6.52 -10.15 12.23
C TYR A 140 -6.38 -9.32 10.95
N GLY A 141 -5.25 -9.43 10.25
CA GLY A 141 -5.19 -9.10 8.84
C GLY A 141 -5.66 -10.29 8.01
N CYS A 142 -6.45 -10.06 6.96
CA CYS A 142 -6.95 -11.12 6.09
C CYS A 142 -6.67 -10.78 4.63
N GLY A 143 -5.92 -11.64 3.94
CA GLY A 143 -5.52 -11.44 2.55
C GLY A 143 -5.23 -12.75 1.81
N ILE A 144 -4.53 -12.64 0.68
CA ILE A 144 -4.17 -13.78 -0.17
C ILE A 144 -2.66 -14.05 -0.06
N ARG A 145 -2.28 -15.33 -0.01
CA ARG A 145 -0.89 -15.80 -0.07
C ARG A 145 -0.45 -15.89 -1.53
N TYR A 146 -0.10 -14.74 -2.12
CA TYR A 146 0.39 -14.73 -3.51
C TYR A 146 1.74 -15.43 -3.62
N LYS A 147 1.85 -16.33 -4.59
CA LYS A 147 3.09 -17.07 -4.85
C LYS A 147 4.17 -16.19 -5.48
N TYR A 148 3.77 -15.33 -6.42
CA TYR A 148 4.64 -14.39 -7.12
C TYR A 148 4.33 -12.93 -6.76
N GLY A 149 3.17 -12.69 -6.16
CA GLY A 149 2.75 -11.38 -5.70
C GLY A 149 2.75 -10.31 -6.77
N MET A 150 3.33 -9.15 -6.44
CA MET A 150 3.63 -8.10 -7.42
C MET A 150 4.91 -8.47 -8.17
N PHE A 151 4.91 -8.29 -9.48
CA PHE A 151 6.05 -8.63 -10.32
C PHE A 151 7.36 -7.94 -9.85
N LYS A 152 8.48 -8.62 -10.10
CA LYS A 152 9.81 -8.02 -10.02
C LYS A 152 10.04 -7.20 -11.30
N GLN A 153 10.33 -5.90 -11.13
CA GLN A 153 10.63 -5.04 -12.27
C GLN A 153 12.09 -5.20 -12.68
N ALA A 154 12.32 -5.42 -13.97
CA ALA A 154 13.61 -5.25 -14.61
C ALA A 154 13.52 -4.11 -15.63
N ILE A 155 14.63 -3.42 -15.84
CA ILE A 155 14.77 -2.42 -16.90
C ILE A 155 15.67 -3.02 -18.01
N GLN A 156 15.12 -3.13 -19.21
CA GLN A 156 15.85 -3.62 -20.40
C GLN A 156 15.71 -2.58 -21.52
N ASP A 157 16.83 -2.08 -22.00
CA ASP A 157 16.86 -0.99 -23.00
C ASP A 157 15.99 0.23 -22.60
N GLY A 158 15.96 0.53 -21.29
CA GLY A 158 15.15 1.58 -20.70
C GLY A 158 13.67 1.26 -20.50
N PHE A 159 13.18 0.10 -20.97
CA PHE A 159 11.79 -0.33 -20.80
C PHE A 159 11.60 -1.14 -19.53
N GLN A 160 10.44 -0.97 -18.88
CA GLN A 160 10.00 -1.89 -17.85
C GLN A 160 9.70 -3.27 -18.44
N VAL A 161 10.29 -4.30 -17.83
CA VAL A 161 9.98 -5.71 -18.09
C VAL A 161 9.53 -6.35 -16.77
N GLU A 162 8.37 -6.99 -16.80
CA GLU A 162 7.80 -7.68 -15.64
C GLU A 162 8.34 -9.11 -15.57
N LYS A 163 8.90 -9.48 -14.42
CA LYS A 163 9.38 -10.85 -14.13
C LYS A 163 8.67 -11.40 -12.90
N PRO A 164 8.45 -12.72 -12.83
CA PRO A 164 7.91 -13.34 -11.62
C PRO A 164 8.81 -13.07 -10.42
N ASP A 165 8.24 -12.66 -9.29
CA ASP A 165 8.95 -12.53 -8.02
C ASP A 165 8.72 -13.77 -7.16
N ASN A 166 9.60 -14.78 -7.31
CA ASN A 166 9.49 -16.02 -6.57
C ASN A 166 10.04 -15.88 -5.14
N TRP A 167 9.39 -15.04 -4.35
CA TRP A 167 9.80 -14.72 -2.98
C TRP A 167 9.68 -15.92 -2.01
N LEU A 168 8.86 -16.92 -2.36
CA LEU A 168 8.68 -18.16 -1.61
C LEU A 168 9.62 -19.31 -2.04
N LYS A 169 10.63 -19.02 -2.89
CA LYS A 169 11.53 -20.06 -3.41
C LYS A 169 12.17 -20.93 -2.33
N HIS A 170 12.52 -20.35 -1.20
CA HIS A 170 13.12 -21.04 -0.05
C HIS A 170 12.15 -21.21 1.14
N GLY A 171 10.84 -20.99 0.91
CA GLY A 171 9.82 -20.92 1.95
C GLY A 171 9.89 -19.62 2.76
N ASN A 172 8.92 -19.45 3.64
CA ASN A 172 8.87 -18.34 4.59
C ASN A 172 9.03 -18.90 6.01
N PRO A 173 10.16 -18.62 6.72
CA PRO A 173 10.40 -19.20 8.03
C PRO A 173 9.38 -18.77 9.09
N PHE A 174 8.74 -17.62 8.93
CA PHE A 174 7.81 -17.07 9.92
C PHE A 174 6.37 -17.54 9.77
N GLU A 175 5.97 -18.10 8.61
CA GLU A 175 4.60 -18.57 8.42
C GLU A 175 4.31 -19.90 9.14
N VAL A 176 3.03 -20.09 9.51
CA VAL A 176 2.49 -21.33 10.07
C VAL A 176 1.27 -21.75 9.27
N LYS A 177 1.35 -22.89 8.58
CA LYS A 177 0.20 -23.49 7.88
C LYS A 177 -0.81 -24.01 8.90
N ARG A 178 -2.08 -23.61 8.76
CA ARG A 178 -3.18 -24.00 9.65
C ARG A 178 -4.23 -24.83 8.88
N ALA A 179 -3.83 -26.02 8.44
CA ALA A 179 -4.68 -26.89 7.61
C ALA A 179 -6.02 -27.23 8.29
N GLU A 180 -6.06 -27.28 9.62
CA GLU A 180 -7.25 -27.52 10.43
C GLU A 180 -8.29 -26.40 10.36
N HIS A 181 -7.89 -25.23 9.84
CA HIS A 181 -8.78 -24.08 9.63
C HIS A 181 -9.18 -23.91 8.16
N ALA A 182 -8.88 -24.91 7.31
CA ALA A 182 -9.24 -24.86 5.91
C ALA A 182 -10.76 -24.83 5.72
N VAL A 183 -11.23 -24.09 4.71
CA VAL A 183 -12.66 -23.97 4.37
C VAL A 183 -12.87 -24.04 2.86
N GLU A 184 -14.02 -24.56 2.46
CA GLU A 184 -14.42 -24.64 1.05
C GLU A 184 -14.98 -23.30 0.56
N VAL A 185 -14.55 -22.85 -0.63
CA VAL A 185 -15.08 -21.68 -1.33
C VAL A 185 -15.65 -22.10 -2.67
N LYS A 186 -16.91 -21.74 -2.96
CA LYS A 186 -17.70 -22.19 -4.10
C LYS A 186 -17.85 -21.11 -5.15
N PHE A 187 -17.77 -21.52 -6.43
CA PHE A 187 -17.94 -20.63 -7.57
C PHE A 187 -18.90 -21.22 -8.60
N GLY A 188 -19.71 -20.40 -9.25
CA GLY A 188 -20.59 -20.80 -10.33
C GLY A 188 -21.76 -21.69 -9.89
N GLY A 189 -22.24 -22.52 -10.79
CA GLY A 189 -23.41 -23.34 -10.55
C GLY A 189 -24.73 -22.54 -10.60
N TYR A 190 -25.74 -23.06 -9.92
CA TYR A 190 -27.04 -22.40 -9.79
C TYR A 190 -27.57 -22.53 -8.35
N VAL A 191 -28.53 -21.68 -8.02
CA VAL A 191 -29.12 -21.61 -6.68
C VAL A 191 -30.48 -22.28 -6.69
N LYS A 192 -30.72 -23.14 -5.69
CA LYS A 192 -31.98 -23.83 -5.48
C LYS A 192 -32.51 -23.50 -4.09
N MET A 193 -33.78 -23.19 -4.02
CA MET A 193 -34.49 -23.03 -2.75
C MET A 193 -34.85 -24.40 -2.20
N VAL A 194 -34.52 -24.65 -0.95
CA VAL A 194 -34.78 -25.90 -0.23
C VAL A 194 -35.49 -25.57 1.07
N ARG A 195 -36.47 -26.39 1.41
CA ARG A 195 -37.15 -26.26 2.69
C ARG A 195 -36.39 -27.03 3.77
N GLY A 196 -35.94 -26.31 4.78
CA GLY A 196 -35.20 -26.87 5.89
C GLY A 196 -36.13 -27.68 6.83
N GLU A 197 -35.51 -28.53 7.65
CA GLU A 197 -36.20 -29.35 8.67
C GLU A 197 -36.94 -28.47 9.70
N ASN A 198 -36.44 -27.26 9.93
CA ASN A 198 -37.07 -26.26 10.78
C ASN A 198 -38.27 -25.55 10.13
N GLY A 199 -38.68 -25.97 8.91
CA GLY A 199 -39.78 -25.41 8.15
C GLY A 199 -39.51 -24.04 7.47
N ARG A 200 -38.24 -23.54 7.55
CA ARG A 200 -37.84 -22.33 6.86
C ARG A 200 -37.18 -22.65 5.52
N ASP A 201 -37.42 -21.81 4.52
CA ASP A 201 -36.77 -21.94 3.24
C ASP A 201 -35.35 -21.33 3.32
N HIS A 202 -34.39 -22.00 2.75
CA HIS A 202 -33.01 -21.54 2.60
C HIS A 202 -32.50 -21.88 1.21
N PHE A 203 -31.36 -21.33 0.82
CA PHE A 203 -30.82 -21.49 -0.51
C PHE A 203 -29.55 -22.33 -0.48
N VAL A 204 -29.46 -23.29 -1.40
CA VAL A 204 -28.28 -24.12 -1.61
C VAL A 204 -27.74 -23.91 -3.01
N GLN A 205 -26.44 -23.95 -3.15
CA GLN A 205 -25.76 -23.84 -4.43
C GLN A 205 -25.46 -25.25 -4.93
N GLU A 206 -25.87 -25.55 -6.17
CA GLU A 206 -25.67 -26.84 -6.83
C GLU A 206 -24.85 -26.69 -8.10
N ASN A 207 -24.18 -27.74 -8.52
CA ASN A 207 -23.36 -27.82 -9.73
C ASN A 207 -22.27 -26.73 -9.79
N TYR A 208 -21.68 -26.43 -8.64
CA TYR A 208 -20.59 -25.47 -8.49
C TYR A 208 -19.21 -26.10 -8.68
N SER A 209 -18.22 -25.29 -8.96
CA SER A 209 -16.82 -25.62 -8.75
C SER A 209 -16.36 -25.08 -7.40
N SER A 210 -15.40 -25.72 -6.75
CA SER A 210 -14.91 -25.26 -5.47
C SER A 210 -13.41 -25.48 -5.30
N VAL A 211 -12.83 -24.70 -4.39
CA VAL A 211 -11.45 -24.81 -3.94
C VAL A 211 -11.42 -24.88 -2.42
N MET A 212 -10.39 -25.51 -1.88
CA MET A 212 -10.09 -25.45 -0.46
C MET A 212 -9.21 -24.23 -0.19
N ALA A 213 -9.69 -23.30 0.63
CA ALA A 213 -8.90 -22.19 1.13
C ALA A 213 -8.16 -22.63 2.39
N VAL A 214 -6.83 -22.63 2.35
CA VAL A 214 -5.95 -23.07 3.43
C VAL A 214 -5.19 -21.88 3.98
N PRO A 215 -5.34 -21.55 5.29
CA PRO A 215 -4.70 -20.38 5.82
C PRO A 215 -3.24 -20.64 6.23
N TYR A 216 -2.42 -19.61 6.00
CA TYR A 216 -1.07 -19.48 6.51
C TYR A 216 -1.04 -18.23 7.40
N ASP A 217 -0.67 -18.42 8.65
CA ASP A 217 -0.61 -17.36 9.64
C ASP A 217 0.80 -16.80 9.77
N LEU A 218 0.91 -15.48 9.73
CA LEU A 218 2.13 -14.71 9.94
C LEU A 218 2.02 -13.92 11.22
N PRO A 219 3.05 -13.92 12.11
CA PRO A 219 3.02 -13.15 13.34
C PRO A 219 3.22 -11.66 13.06
N VAL A 220 2.46 -10.83 13.73
CA VAL A 220 2.63 -9.37 13.76
C VAL A 220 2.91 -8.96 15.20
N ILE A 221 4.17 -8.68 15.49
CA ILE A 221 4.68 -8.46 16.83
C ILE A 221 4.55 -7.01 17.23
N GLY A 222 3.98 -6.74 18.39
CA GLY A 222 3.94 -5.41 19.00
C GLY A 222 5.28 -5.02 19.63
N TYR A 223 5.59 -3.74 19.65
CA TYR A 223 6.85 -3.23 20.17
C TYR A 223 6.93 -3.35 21.70
N GLY A 224 7.71 -4.30 22.16
CA GLY A 224 8.07 -4.49 23.58
C GLY A 224 6.91 -4.80 24.54
N ASN A 225 5.75 -5.22 24.03
CA ASN A 225 4.56 -5.45 24.87
C ASN A 225 4.08 -6.93 24.91
N GLY A 226 4.78 -7.84 24.25
CA GLY A 226 4.45 -9.27 24.21
C GLY A 226 3.22 -9.62 23.37
N VAL A 227 2.53 -8.67 22.77
CA VAL A 227 1.35 -8.90 21.91
C VAL A 227 1.80 -9.36 20.54
N VAL A 228 1.20 -10.44 20.04
CA VAL A 228 1.39 -10.94 18.68
C VAL A 228 0.03 -11.17 18.03
N ASN A 229 -0.35 -10.28 17.11
CA ASN A 229 -1.53 -10.45 16.26
C ASN A 229 -1.20 -11.32 15.05
N THR A 230 -2.22 -11.66 14.27
CA THR A 230 -2.11 -12.58 13.14
C THR A 230 -2.41 -11.87 11.83
N LEU A 231 -1.51 -11.99 10.86
CA LEU A 231 -1.84 -11.82 9.45
C LEU A 231 -2.14 -13.19 8.86
N ARG A 232 -3.42 -13.44 8.55
CA ARG A 232 -3.90 -14.68 7.94
C ARG A 232 -4.02 -14.50 6.44
N ILE A 233 -3.21 -15.22 5.69
CA ILE A 233 -3.21 -15.22 4.23
C ILE A 233 -3.63 -16.59 3.70
N TRP A 234 -4.53 -16.56 2.71
CA TRP A 234 -5.17 -17.76 2.19
C TRP A 234 -4.50 -18.26 0.92
N ASP A 235 -4.19 -19.55 0.88
CA ASP A 235 -3.75 -20.28 -0.31
C ASP A 235 -4.87 -21.17 -0.83
N ALA A 236 -4.94 -21.38 -2.14
CA ALA A 236 -5.98 -22.19 -2.77
C ALA A 236 -5.43 -23.57 -3.16
N GLU A 237 -6.05 -24.61 -2.62
CA GLU A 237 -5.75 -26.03 -2.96
C GLU A 237 -6.96 -26.65 -3.66
N ALA A 238 -6.72 -27.57 -4.59
CA ALA A 238 -7.81 -28.30 -5.22
C ALA A 238 -8.44 -29.28 -4.24
N ILE A 239 -9.75 -29.49 -4.34
CA ILE A 239 -10.45 -30.55 -3.57
C ILE A 239 -9.95 -31.95 -3.99
N ASN A 240 -9.79 -32.14 -5.31
CA ASN A 240 -9.21 -33.33 -5.89
C ASN A 240 -7.89 -32.94 -6.58
N GLU A 241 -6.78 -33.09 -5.87
CA GLU A 241 -5.46 -32.63 -6.32
C GLU A 241 -4.96 -33.41 -7.55
N PHE A 242 -5.27 -34.68 -7.65
CA PHE A 242 -4.73 -35.55 -8.69
C PHE A 242 -5.76 -36.55 -9.22
N ASN A 243 -5.93 -36.58 -10.54
CA ASN A 243 -6.82 -37.54 -11.19
C ASN A 243 -6.01 -38.74 -11.74
N LEU A 244 -5.98 -39.81 -10.97
CA LEU A 244 -5.24 -41.02 -11.33
C LEU A 244 -5.75 -41.68 -12.63
N GLU A 245 -7.06 -41.61 -12.92
CA GLU A 245 -7.62 -42.16 -14.14
C GLU A 245 -7.09 -41.46 -15.40
N HIS A 246 -7.00 -40.15 -15.40
CA HIS A 246 -6.38 -39.37 -16.49
C HIS A 246 -4.88 -39.68 -16.61
N PHE A 247 -4.19 -39.76 -15.47
CA PHE A 247 -2.76 -40.09 -15.47
C PHE A 247 -2.48 -41.46 -16.10
N ASP A 248 -3.24 -42.52 -15.72
CA ASP A 248 -3.10 -43.86 -16.25
C ASP A 248 -3.40 -43.97 -17.75
N LYS A 249 -4.22 -43.05 -18.28
CA LYS A 249 -4.52 -42.92 -19.73
C LYS A 249 -3.47 -42.09 -20.49
N GLY A 250 -2.44 -41.59 -19.83
CA GLY A 250 -1.40 -40.73 -20.44
C GLY A 250 -1.79 -39.25 -20.58
N ASP A 251 -2.94 -38.81 -20.05
CA ASP A 251 -3.43 -37.44 -20.04
C ASP A 251 -2.83 -36.68 -18.85
N TYR A 252 -1.53 -36.55 -18.77
CA TYR A 252 -0.78 -35.98 -17.64
C TYR A 252 -1.17 -34.55 -17.31
N ILE A 253 -1.49 -33.71 -18.33
CA ILE A 253 -1.92 -32.32 -18.12
C ILE A 253 -3.30 -32.30 -17.44
N LYS A 254 -4.25 -33.14 -17.92
CA LYS A 254 -5.58 -33.20 -17.32
C LYS A 254 -5.58 -33.81 -15.92
N SER A 255 -4.60 -34.68 -15.61
CA SER A 255 -4.48 -35.25 -14.28
C SER A 255 -4.24 -34.25 -13.16
N VAL A 256 -3.69 -33.06 -13.47
CA VAL A 256 -3.39 -31.94 -12.55
C VAL A 256 -4.16 -30.65 -12.89
N GLU A 257 -5.17 -30.70 -13.76
CA GLU A 257 -5.90 -29.52 -14.25
C GLU A 257 -6.59 -28.77 -13.12
N GLN A 258 -7.25 -29.50 -12.20
CA GLN A 258 -7.96 -28.86 -11.06
C GLN A 258 -6.98 -28.21 -10.10
N GLU A 259 -5.83 -28.83 -9.85
CA GLU A 259 -4.77 -28.24 -9.04
C GLU A 259 -4.27 -26.92 -9.67
N ASN A 260 -4.00 -26.93 -10.97
CA ASN A 260 -3.54 -25.72 -11.67
C ASN A 260 -4.58 -24.60 -11.64
N LEU A 261 -5.87 -24.92 -11.83
CA LEU A 261 -6.95 -23.93 -11.77
C LEU A 261 -7.09 -23.33 -10.38
N ALA A 262 -7.02 -24.13 -9.32
CA ALA A 262 -7.05 -23.63 -7.94
C ALA A 262 -5.85 -22.71 -7.67
N ARG A 263 -4.63 -23.12 -8.02
CA ARG A 263 -3.39 -22.35 -7.81
C ARG A 263 -3.41 -21.01 -8.49
N THR A 264 -4.02 -20.89 -9.67
CA THR A 264 -4.12 -19.63 -10.44
C THR A 264 -4.73 -18.50 -9.60
N ILE A 265 -5.62 -18.79 -8.66
CA ILE A 265 -6.24 -17.78 -7.77
C ILE A 265 -5.19 -17.04 -6.94
N CYS A 266 -4.14 -17.73 -6.49
CA CYS A 266 -3.15 -17.20 -5.56
C CYS A 266 -1.77 -16.94 -6.20
N GLU A 267 -1.66 -16.88 -7.53
CA GLU A 267 -0.35 -16.69 -8.16
C GLU A 267 0.10 -15.23 -8.21
N VAL A 268 -0.74 -14.33 -8.69
CA VAL A 268 -0.37 -12.94 -9.02
C VAL A 268 -1.35 -11.95 -8.43
N LEU A 269 -0.81 -10.91 -7.80
CA LEU A 269 -1.58 -9.73 -7.37
C LEU A 269 -1.92 -8.86 -8.59
N TYR A 270 -3.19 -8.46 -8.72
CA TYR A 270 -3.71 -7.65 -9.81
C TYR A 270 -3.39 -8.21 -11.20
N PRO A 271 -3.92 -9.38 -11.55
CA PRO A 271 -3.80 -9.89 -12.91
C PRO A 271 -4.34 -8.87 -13.92
N ASN A 272 -3.77 -8.87 -15.13
CA ASN A 272 -4.21 -7.98 -16.20
C ASN A 272 -5.70 -8.21 -16.53
N ASP A 273 -6.51 -7.19 -16.35
CA ASP A 273 -7.97 -7.21 -16.52
C ASP A 273 -8.47 -6.51 -17.80
N ASN A 274 -7.58 -6.28 -18.75
CA ASN A 274 -7.94 -5.78 -20.08
C ASN A 274 -8.76 -6.81 -20.90
N HIS A 275 -8.86 -8.05 -20.41
CA HIS A 275 -9.63 -9.13 -21.00
C HIS A 275 -10.55 -9.80 -19.97
N TYR A 276 -11.58 -10.51 -20.46
CA TYR A 276 -12.62 -11.10 -19.62
C TYR A 276 -12.08 -12.09 -18.58
N ALA A 277 -11.16 -12.97 -18.97
CA ALA A 277 -10.56 -13.95 -18.06
C ALA A 277 -9.80 -13.29 -16.88
N GLY A 278 -9.16 -12.16 -17.12
CA GLY A 278 -8.49 -11.41 -16.06
C GLY A 278 -9.48 -10.77 -15.09
N LYS A 279 -10.58 -10.23 -15.60
CA LYS A 279 -11.68 -9.72 -14.74
C LYS A 279 -12.28 -10.82 -13.89
N GLU A 280 -12.55 -11.98 -14.49
CA GLU A 280 -13.06 -13.15 -13.77
C GLU A 280 -12.11 -13.59 -12.66
N LEU A 281 -10.81 -13.68 -12.96
CA LEU A 281 -9.80 -14.06 -11.97
C LEU A 281 -9.74 -13.06 -10.80
N ARG A 282 -9.78 -11.76 -11.07
CA ARG A 282 -9.81 -10.74 -10.01
C ARG A 282 -11.05 -10.85 -9.12
N LEU A 283 -12.22 -11.12 -9.69
CA LEU A 283 -13.43 -11.34 -8.89
C LEU A 283 -13.34 -12.64 -8.07
N LYS A 284 -12.76 -13.71 -8.64
CA LYS A 284 -12.46 -14.95 -7.91
C LYS A 284 -11.55 -14.70 -6.72
N GLN A 285 -10.48 -13.94 -6.89
CA GLN A 285 -9.55 -13.59 -5.82
C GLN A 285 -10.25 -12.86 -4.67
N GLN A 286 -11.09 -11.88 -4.98
CA GLN A 286 -11.82 -11.10 -3.98
C GLN A 286 -12.77 -11.99 -3.18
N TYR A 287 -13.60 -12.79 -3.86
CA TYR A 287 -14.55 -13.67 -3.17
C TYR A 287 -13.82 -14.78 -2.39
N PHE A 288 -12.73 -15.32 -2.94
CA PHE A 288 -11.95 -16.38 -2.31
C PHE A 288 -11.47 -16.00 -0.90
N PHE A 289 -10.72 -14.92 -0.75
CA PHE A 289 -10.18 -14.56 0.56
C PHE A 289 -11.24 -14.00 1.50
N VAL A 290 -12.23 -13.31 0.96
CA VAL A 290 -13.36 -12.77 1.73
C VAL A 290 -14.18 -13.92 2.32
N SER A 291 -14.64 -14.84 1.48
CA SER A 291 -15.45 -15.97 1.94
C SER A 291 -14.72 -16.81 2.99
N ALA A 292 -13.45 -17.14 2.73
CA ALA A 292 -12.63 -17.89 3.68
C ALA A 292 -12.50 -17.17 5.03
N SER A 293 -12.23 -15.87 5.00
CA SER A 293 -12.06 -15.04 6.20
C SER A 293 -13.34 -14.95 7.02
N ILE A 294 -14.48 -14.70 6.36
CA ILE A 294 -15.77 -14.54 7.04
C ILE A 294 -16.23 -15.88 7.63
N GLN A 295 -16.14 -16.97 6.89
CA GLN A 295 -16.47 -18.31 7.40
C GLN A 295 -15.70 -18.63 8.69
N ARG A 296 -14.39 -18.38 8.71
CA ARG A 296 -13.56 -18.64 9.91
C ARG A 296 -13.82 -17.68 11.06
N ALA A 297 -14.06 -16.39 10.79
CA ALA A 297 -14.41 -15.43 11.83
C ALA A 297 -15.74 -15.79 12.51
N VAL A 298 -16.76 -16.16 11.72
CA VAL A 298 -18.06 -16.62 12.24
C VAL A 298 -17.90 -17.93 13.02
N ALA A 299 -17.18 -18.92 12.47
CA ALA A 299 -16.95 -20.20 13.15
C ALA A 299 -16.22 -19.99 14.49
N LYS A 300 -15.18 -19.15 14.54
CA LYS A 300 -14.46 -18.84 15.77
C LYS A 300 -15.38 -18.18 16.81
N TYR A 301 -16.22 -17.25 16.40
CA TYR A 301 -17.22 -16.65 17.29
C TYR A 301 -18.16 -17.70 17.90
N MET A 302 -18.67 -18.60 17.07
CA MET A 302 -19.63 -19.66 17.46
C MET A 302 -18.98 -20.80 18.28
N GLU A 303 -17.66 -20.87 18.39
CA GLU A 303 -16.97 -21.81 19.30
C GLU A 303 -17.25 -21.50 20.78
N THR A 304 -17.52 -20.22 21.11
CA THR A 304 -17.70 -19.73 22.50
C THR A 304 -19.02 -19.02 22.72
N HIS A 305 -19.77 -18.70 21.68
CA HIS A 305 -21.07 -18.01 21.76
C HIS A 305 -22.16 -18.81 21.06
N ASP A 306 -23.38 -18.69 21.54
CA ASP A 306 -24.55 -19.45 21.05
C ASP A 306 -25.57 -18.59 20.27
N ASP A 307 -25.41 -17.26 20.26
CA ASP A 307 -26.29 -16.33 19.54
C ASP A 307 -25.58 -15.53 18.47
N ILE A 308 -25.73 -15.96 17.22
CA ILE A 308 -25.09 -15.30 16.06
C ILE A 308 -25.58 -13.86 15.83
N ARG A 309 -26.75 -13.45 16.35
CA ARG A 309 -27.30 -12.11 16.22
C ARG A 309 -26.44 -11.07 16.97
N LYS A 310 -25.61 -11.52 17.90
CA LYS A 310 -24.67 -10.69 18.68
C LYS A 310 -23.26 -10.66 18.09
N LEU A 311 -23.05 -11.21 16.91
CA LEU A 311 -21.73 -11.25 16.25
C LEU A 311 -21.02 -9.88 16.25
N HIS A 312 -21.76 -8.81 15.99
CA HIS A 312 -21.25 -7.44 15.93
C HIS A 312 -20.67 -6.91 17.26
N GLU A 313 -21.02 -7.54 18.39
CA GLU A 313 -20.44 -7.16 19.70
C GLU A 313 -18.98 -7.61 19.81
N LYS A 314 -18.57 -8.65 19.05
CA LYS A 314 -17.25 -9.26 19.11
C LYS A 314 -16.45 -9.22 17.81
N VAL A 315 -17.10 -8.90 16.70
CA VAL A 315 -16.49 -8.93 15.37
C VAL A 315 -16.79 -7.64 14.60
N CYS A 316 -15.75 -7.04 14.04
CA CYS A 316 -15.85 -5.95 13.09
C CYS A 316 -15.01 -6.27 11.83
N PHE A 317 -15.60 -6.12 10.66
CA PHE A 317 -14.93 -6.27 9.38
C PHE A 317 -14.64 -4.88 8.80
N GLN A 318 -13.37 -4.51 8.69
CA GLN A 318 -12.95 -3.28 8.02
C GLN A 318 -12.60 -3.58 6.57
N LEU A 319 -13.33 -2.95 5.65
CA LEU A 319 -13.12 -3.09 4.21
C LEU A 319 -12.09 -2.06 3.74
N ASN A 320 -10.90 -2.54 3.38
CA ASN A 320 -9.83 -1.70 2.85
C ASN A 320 -10.01 -1.50 1.34
N ASP A 321 -10.60 -0.37 0.95
CA ASP A 321 -11.14 -0.07 -0.37
C ASP A 321 -12.36 -0.96 -0.71
N THR A 322 -12.75 -1.01 -1.98
CA THR A 322 -13.90 -1.78 -2.48
C THR A 322 -13.57 -3.25 -2.74
N HIS A 323 -12.30 -3.64 -2.75
CA HIS A 323 -11.88 -5.00 -3.05
C HIS A 323 -12.54 -6.07 -2.19
N PRO A 324 -12.73 -5.89 -0.87
CA PRO A 324 -13.42 -6.87 -0.03
C PRO A 324 -14.93 -6.63 0.12
N THR A 325 -15.57 -5.82 -0.70
CA THR A 325 -16.99 -5.43 -0.51
C THR A 325 -17.96 -6.61 -0.60
N VAL A 326 -17.62 -7.70 -1.29
CA VAL A 326 -18.42 -8.93 -1.27
C VAL A 326 -18.60 -9.52 0.15
N THR A 327 -17.85 -9.06 1.14
CA THR A 327 -18.04 -9.35 2.57
C THR A 327 -19.49 -9.15 3.00
N VAL A 328 -20.13 -8.08 2.55
CA VAL A 328 -21.52 -7.76 2.89
C VAL A 328 -22.46 -8.91 2.49
N ALA A 329 -22.39 -9.31 1.23
CA ALA A 329 -23.28 -10.36 0.70
C ALA A 329 -22.88 -11.74 1.20
N GLU A 330 -21.60 -12.02 1.44
CA GLU A 330 -21.14 -13.30 2.00
C GLU A 330 -21.57 -13.46 3.46
N LEU A 331 -21.47 -12.42 4.28
CA LEU A 331 -21.98 -12.45 5.63
C LEU A 331 -23.49 -12.67 5.66
N MET A 332 -24.22 -11.95 4.80
CA MET A 332 -25.66 -12.19 4.62
C MET A 332 -25.97 -13.63 4.23
N ARG A 333 -25.20 -14.21 3.29
CA ARG A 333 -25.39 -15.61 2.87
C ARG A 333 -25.24 -16.58 4.06
N ILE A 334 -24.19 -16.43 4.84
CA ILE A 334 -23.94 -17.26 6.00
C ILE A 334 -25.09 -17.14 7.00
N LEU A 335 -25.49 -15.91 7.33
CA LEU A 335 -26.56 -15.65 8.30
C LEU A 335 -27.91 -16.18 7.84
N LEU A 336 -28.24 -16.03 6.55
CA LEU A 336 -29.50 -16.49 5.96
C LEU A 336 -29.55 -18.02 5.73
N ASP A 337 -28.51 -18.56 5.10
CA ASP A 337 -28.56 -19.92 4.54
C ASP A 337 -27.96 -20.98 5.49
N GLU A 338 -27.04 -20.59 6.41
CA GLU A 338 -26.42 -21.51 7.36
C GLU A 338 -26.98 -21.36 8.78
N TYR A 339 -27.30 -20.10 9.21
CA TYR A 339 -27.88 -19.83 10.54
C TYR A 339 -29.38 -19.56 10.52
N TYR A 340 -30.00 -19.55 9.34
CA TYR A 340 -31.46 -19.44 9.15
C TYR A 340 -32.09 -18.20 9.80
N LEU A 341 -31.38 -17.07 9.85
CA LEU A 341 -31.92 -15.79 10.26
C LEU A 341 -32.95 -15.28 9.23
N THR A 342 -33.88 -14.46 9.70
CA THR A 342 -34.68 -13.64 8.77
C THR A 342 -33.79 -12.61 8.08
N TRP A 343 -34.25 -12.06 6.94
CA TRP A 343 -33.55 -11.01 6.22
C TRP A 343 -33.22 -9.82 7.13
N ASP A 344 -34.20 -9.38 7.90
CA ASP A 344 -34.05 -8.18 8.74
C ASP A 344 -33.04 -8.41 9.89
N GLU A 345 -33.08 -9.58 10.53
CA GLU A 345 -32.04 -9.96 11.52
C GLU A 345 -30.65 -10.03 10.89
N ALA A 346 -30.50 -10.70 9.74
CA ALA A 346 -29.22 -10.82 9.05
C ALA A 346 -28.69 -9.45 8.59
N TRP A 347 -29.58 -8.59 8.10
CA TRP A 347 -29.22 -7.24 7.68
C TRP A 347 -28.77 -6.37 8.84
N GLU A 348 -29.45 -6.45 9.99
CA GLU A 348 -29.06 -5.70 11.19
C GLU A 348 -27.65 -6.10 11.66
N VAL A 349 -27.36 -7.41 11.73
CA VAL A 349 -26.02 -7.91 12.09
C VAL A 349 -24.98 -7.43 11.08
N THR A 350 -25.24 -7.58 9.81
CA THR A 350 -24.32 -7.20 8.73
C THR A 350 -23.98 -5.71 8.77
N ASN A 351 -24.99 -4.85 8.92
CA ASN A 351 -24.79 -3.39 9.01
C ASN A 351 -23.96 -2.97 10.23
N LYS A 352 -24.03 -3.72 11.33
CA LYS A 352 -23.25 -3.42 12.52
C LYS A 352 -21.84 -4.02 12.48
N CYS A 353 -21.56 -4.95 11.57
CA CYS A 353 -20.25 -5.59 11.45
C CYS A 353 -19.32 -4.94 10.44
N CYS A 354 -19.84 -4.27 9.39
CA CYS A 354 -19.05 -3.82 8.25
C CYS A 354 -18.79 -2.32 8.28
N ALA A 355 -17.54 -1.92 8.10
CA ALA A 355 -17.09 -0.54 7.91
C ALA A 355 -16.21 -0.43 6.67
N TYR A 356 -16.29 0.68 5.94
CA TYR A 356 -15.64 0.88 4.65
C TYR A 356 -14.73 2.09 4.65
N THR A 357 -13.50 1.90 4.19
CA THR A 357 -12.54 2.97 3.90
C THR A 357 -12.41 3.17 2.39
N ASN A 358 -12.67 4.39 1.90
CA ASN A 358 -12.44 4.76 0.51
C ASN A 358 -11.00 5.27 0.34
N HIS A 359 -10.29 4.77 -0.68
CA HIS A 359 -8.92 5.21 -1.03
C HIS A 359 -8.83 5.90 -2.39
N THR A 360 -9.97 6.17 -3.03
CA THR A 360 -10.04 6.62 -4.43
C THR A 360 -10.87 7.87 -4.57
N ILE A 361 -10.32 8.89 -5.27
CA ILE A 361 -11.06 10.11 -5.63
C ILE A 361 -11.64 9.98 -7.05
N MET A 362 -10.91 9.35 -7.98
CA MET A 362 -11.33 9.29 -9.38
C MET A 362 -12.53 8.38 -9.57
N ALA A 363 -13.63 8.94 -10.10
CA ALA A 363 -14.88 8.22 -10.30
C ALA A 363 -14.74 6.99 -11.22
N GLU A 364 -13.88 7.06 -12.23
CA GLU A 364 -13.57 5.98 -13.14
C GLU A 364 -12.84 4.80 -12.47
N ALA A 365 -12.13 5.05 -11.36
CA ALA A 365 -11.43 4.03 -10.60
C ALA A 365 -12.31 3.35 -9.52
N LEU A 366 -13.55 3.79 -9.33
CA LEU A 366 -14.53 3.09 -8.50
C LEU A 366 -14.92 1.77 -9.15
N GLU A 367 -14.70 0.68 -8.44
CA GLU A 367 -14.86 -0.69 -8.94
C GLU A 367 -16.28 -1.03 -9.33
N LYS A 368 -16.45 -1.55 -10.53
CA LYS A 368 -17.71 -2.00 -11.12
C LYS A 368 -17.50 -3.35 -11.77
N TRP A 369 -18.43 -4.27 -11.57
CA TRP A 369 -18.37 -5.59 -12.19
C TRP A 369 -19.49 -5.72 -13.23
N PRO A 370 -19.20 -6.28 -14.42
CA PRO A 370 -20.26 -6.66 -15.35
C PRO A 370 -21.24 -7.62 -14.65
N LEU A 371 -22.53 -7.33 -14.74
CA LEU A 371 -23.58 -8.10 -14.08
C LEU A 371 -23.58 -9.56 -14.52
N GLU A 372 -23.36 -9.83 -15.81
CA GLU A 372 -23.29 -11.17 -16.36
C GLU A 372 -22.15 -11.98 -15.72
N LEU A 373 -20.97 -11.40 -15.60
CA LEU A 373 -19.83 -12.03 -14.94
C LEU A 373 -20.12 -12.31 -13.47
N PHE A 374 -20.60 -11.30 -12.76
CA PHE A 374 -20.85 -11.38 -11.31
C PHE A 374 -21.93 -12.42 -10.99
N SER A 375 -23.06 -12.39 -11.70
CA SER A 375 -24.17 -13.32 -11.47
C SER A 375 -23.83 -14.78 -11.85
N ARG A 376 -23.02 -14.98 -12.90
CA ARG A 376 -22.57 -16.30 -13.32
C ARG A 376 -21.55 -16.91 -12.36
N LEU A 377 -20.59 -16.11 -11.91
CA LEU A 377 -19.52 -16.58 -11.03
C LEU A 377 -20.01 -16.76 -9.59
N LEU A 378 -20.86 -15.87 -9.11
CA LEU A 378 -21.30 -15.77 -7.72
C LEU A 378 -22.84 -15.72 -7.65
N PRO A 379 -23.56 -16.77 -8.07
CA PRO A 379 -25.00 -16.71 -8.27
C PRO A 379 -25.79 -16.42 -6.99
N ARG A 380 -25.41 -17.00 -5.84
CA ARG A 380 -26.08 -16.72 -4.58
C ARG A 380 -25.77 -15.32 -4.05
N ILE A 381 -24.53 -14.91 -4.15
CA ILE A 381 -24.08 -13.58 -3.77
C ILE A 381 -24.82 -12.52 -4.59
N TYR A 382 -24.97 -12.74 -5.90
CA TYR A 382 -25.72 -11.84 -6.77
C TYR A 382 -27.20 -11.70 -6.35
N GLN A 383 -27.89 -12.80 -6.03
CA GLN A 383 -29.27 -12.74 -5.53
C GLN A 383 -29.40 -11.86 -4.28
N ILE A 384 -28.42 -11.96 -3.37
CA ILE A 384 -28.40 -11.15 -2.15
C ILE A 384 -28.14 -9.67 -2.49
N VAL A 385 -27.17 -9.38 -3.35
CA VAL A 385 -26.91 -8.00 -3.83
C VAL A 385 -28.13 -7.41 -4.54
N GLU A 386 -28.80 -8.19 -5.37
CA GLU A 386 -30.02 -7.76 -6.07
C GLU A 386 -31.15 -7.40 -5.08
N GLU A 387 -31.36 -8.20 -4.04
CA GLU A 387 -32.37 -7.92 -3.00
C GLU A 387 -31.97 -6.70 -2.15
N ILE A 388 -30.69 -6.53 -1.81
CA ILE A 388 -30.21 -5.30 -1.16
C ILE A 388 -30.51 -4.09 -2.03
N ASN A 389 -30.18 -4.17 -3.33
CA ASN A 389 -30.45 -3.10 -4.28
C ASN A 389 -31.96 -2.79 -4.38
N ARG A 390 -32.79 -3.82 -4.49
CA ARG A 390 -34.25 -3.65 -4.56
C ARG A 390 -34.82 -2.89 -3.34
N ARG A 391 -34.40 -3.29 -2.13
CA ARG A 391 -34.83 -2.61 -0.88
C ARG A 391 -34.30 -1.19 -0.82
N PHE A 392 -33.07 -0.97 -1.22
CA PHE A 392 -32.47 0.36 -1.26
C PHE A 392 -33.15 1.28 -2.27
N LEU A 393 -33.52 0.77 -3.44
CA LEU A 393 -34.31 1.55 -4.44
C LEU A 393 -35.67 1.97 -3.92
N ILE A 394 -36.34 1.13 -3.14
CA ILE A 394 -37.64 1.50 -2.50
C ILE A 394 -37.40 2.70 -1.57
N LEU A 395 -36.38 2.62 -0.68
CA LEU A 395 -36.04 3.71 0.21
C LEU A 395 -35.72 5.01 -0.55
N LEU A 396 -34.96 4.91 -1.65
CA LEU A 396 -34.62 6.08 -2.47
C LEU A 396 -35.85 6.68 -3.16
N GLN A 397 -36.75 5.85 -3.66
CA GLN A 397 -37.98 6.31 -4.31
C GLN A 397 -38.95 7.02 -3.33
N GLU A 398 -39.00 6.52 -2.09
CA GLU A 398 -39.77 7.19 -1.01
C GLU A 398 -39.16 8.55 -0.64
N LYS A 399 -37.82 8.62 -0.57
CA LYS A 399 -37.12 9.84 -0.18
C LYS A 399 -36.99 10.87 -1.31
N TYR A 400 -36.86 10.40 -2.55
CA TYR A 400 -36.62 11.22 -3.75
C TYR A 400 -37.62 10.86 -4.88
N PRO A 401 -38.93 11.01 -4.70
CA PRO A 401 -39.99 10.46 -5.58
C PRO A 401 -39.93 10.98 -7.01
N ASN A 402 -39.32 12.13 -7.27
CA ASN A 402 -39.27 12.77 -8.60
C ASN A 402 -37.81 12.93 -9.13
N ASP A 403 -36.81 12.42 -8.44
CA ASP A 403 -35.40 12.54 -8.84
C ASP A 403 -34.83 11.21 -9.32
N TYR A 404 -35.25 10.81 -10.51
CA TYR A 404 -34.77 9.56 -11.13
C TYR A 404 -33.25 9.55 -11.36
N SER A 405 -32.65 10.71 -11.66
CA SER A 405 -31.18 10.82 -11.86
C SER A 405 -30.41 10.47 -10.60
N LYS A 406 -30.83 11.00 -9.46
CA LYS A 406 -30.25 10.73 -8.16
C LYS A 406 -30.40 9.25 -7.77
N VAL A 407 -31.59 8.68 -7.96
CA VAL A 407 -31.89 7.27 -7.72
C VAL A 407 -30.97 6.37 -8.56
N GLN A 408 -30.81 6.66 -9.86
CA GLN A 408 -29.94 5.92 -10.77
C GLN A 408 -28.47 6.03 -10.37
N LYS A 409 -28.02 7.21 -9.97
CA LYS A 409 -26.64 7.45 -9.55
C LYS A 409 -26.30 6.65 -8.28
N MET A 410 -27.24 6.52 -7.35
CA MET A 410 -27.04 5.82 -6.07
C MET A 410 -27.28 4.31 -6.15
N ALA A 411 -27.99 3.80 -7.15
CA ALA A 411 -28.31 2.38 -7.31
C ALA A 411 -27.05 1.51 -7.28
N ILE A 412 -27.12 0.37 -6.60
CA ILE A 412 -26.03 -0.62 -6.51
C ILE A 412 -25.88 -1.36 -7.85
N VAL A 413 -27.01 -1.84 -8.37
CA VAL A 413 -27.08 -2.50 -9.68
C VAL A 413 -27.73 -1.55 -10.67
N TYR A 414 -26.99 -1.14 -11.69
CA TYR A 414 -27.48 -0.24 -12.72
C TYR A 414 -26.70 -0.41 -14.03
N ASN A 415 -27.40 -0.29 -15.16
CA ASN A 415 -26.80 -0.34 -16.50
C ASN A 415 -25.88 -1.55 -16.74
N GLY A 416 -26.33 -2.74 -16.30
CA GLY A 416 -25.60 -3.99 -16.48
C GLY A 416 -24.32 -4.12 -15.61
N GLN A 417 -24.21 -3.34 -14.55
CA GLN A 417 -23.05 -3.32 -13.65
C GLN A 417 -23.45 -3.39 -12.18
N VAL A 418 -22.60 -4.04 -11.39
CA VAL A 418 -22.63 -4.02 -9.92
C VAL A 418 -21.59 -3.01 -9.43
N ARG A 419 -22.03 -1.98 -8.71
CA ARG A 419 -21.20 -0.88 -8.22
C ARG A 419 -20.79 -1.16 -6.78
N MET A 420 -19.53 -1.51 -6.58
CA MET A 420 -19.06 -2.01 -5.29
C MET A 420 -19.00 -0.93 -4.21
N ALA A 421 -18.57 0.28 -4.53
CA ALA A 421 -18.59 1.39 -3.56
C ALA A 421 -20.01 1.68 -3.05
N ASN A 422 -21.02 1.68 -3.94
CA ASN A 422 -22.40 1.90 -3.55
C ASN A 422 -22.88 0.81 -2.57
N LEU A 423 -22.56 -0.45 -2.85
CA LEU A 423 -22.87 -1.56 -1.95
C LEU A 423 -22.20 -1.39 -0.57
N ALA A 424 -20.93 -1.04 -0.54
CA ALA A 424 -20.17 -0.84 0.70
C ALA A 424 -20.76 0.29 1.57
N ILE A 425 -21.17 1.40 0.94
CA ILE A 425 -21.77 2.55 1.64
C ILE A 425 -23.15 2.20 2.18
N VAL A 426 -23.99 1.52 1.39
CA VAL A 426 -25.34 1.13 1.81
C VAL A 426 -25.30 0.21 3.03
N ALA A 427 -24.41 -0.77 3.02
CA ALA A 427 -24.32 -1.79 4.07
C ALA A 427 -23.39 -1.43 5.23
N GLY A 428 -22.41 -0.56 5.03
CA GLY A 428 -21.47 -0.18 6.08
C GLY A 428 -22.06 0.82 7.08
N PHE A 429 -21.71 0.69 8.35
CA PHE A 429 -22.08 1.67 9.37
C PHE A 429 -21.17 2.90 9.39
N SER A 430 -19.99 2.80 8.81
CA SER A 430 -19.00 3.88 8.72
C SER A 430 -18.34 3.89 7.34
N VAL A 431 -18.17 5.09 6.80
CA VAL A 431 -17.49 5.39 5.53
C VAL A 431 -16.45 6.46 5.83
N ASN A 432 -15.17 6.15 5.72
CA ASN A 432 -14.14 7.16 5.94
C ASN A 432 -13.28 7.41 4.72
N GLY A 433 -12.88 8.68 4.56
CA GLY A 433 -11.77 9.08 3.74
C GLY A 433 -10.45 8.94 4.50
N VAL A 434 -9.33 9.23 3.83
CA VAL A 434 -7.97 8.94 4.34
C VAL A 434 -7.07 10.18 4.45
N ALA A 435 -7.61 11.35 4.21
CA ALA A 435 -7.06 12.68 4.49
C ALA A 435 -8.20 13.70 4.59
N ALA A 436 -7.98 14.82 5.25
CA ALA A 436 -9.03 15.83 5.45
C ALA A 436 -9.60 16.34 4.12
N LEU A 437 -8.75 16.73 3.18
CA LEU A 437 -9.17 17.19 1.84
C LEU A 437 -9.91 16.08 1.07
N HIS A 438 -9.42 14.86 1.10
CA HIS A 438 -10.06 13.71 0.46
C HIS A 438 -11.49 13.52 0.97
N THR A 439 -11.67 13.53 2.28
CA THR A 439 -12.98 13.35 2.91
C THR A 439 -13.96 14.46 2.51
N GLU A 440 -13.50 15.72 2.40
CA GLU A 440 -14.33 16.83 1.93
C GLU A 440 -14.72 16.68 0.46
N ILE A 441 -13.81 16.20 -0.41
CA ILE A 441 -14.11 15.90 -1.82
C ILE A 441 -15.13 14.77 -1.92
N LEU A 442 -15.02 13.72 -1.10
CA LEU A 442 -16.02 12.65 -1.05
C LEU A 442 -17.41 13.19 -0.70
N LYS A 443 -17.51 14.04 0.33
CA LYS A 443 -18.77 14.61 0.80
C LYS A 443 -19.41 15.59 -0.17
N LYS A 444 -18.61 16.41 -0.85
CA LYS A 444 -19.11 17.52 -1.69
C LYS A 444 -19.27 17.16 -3.17
N GLU A 445 -18.47 16.20 -3.66
CA GLU A 445 -18.41 15.86 -5.09
C GLU A 445 -18.75 14.39 -5.34
N GLN A 446 -17.85 13.49 -5.00
CA GLN A 446 -17.89 12.11 -5.48
C GLN A 446 -19.03 11.27 -4.89
N LEU A 447 -19.29 11.40 -3.59
CA LEU A 447 -20.29 10.65 -2.84
C LEU A 447 -21.34 11.57 -2.21
N LYS A 448 -21.54 12.74 -2.79
CA LYS A 448 -22.42 13.79 -2.30
C LYS A 448 -23.82 13.28 -1.96
N GLU A 449 -24.43 12.51 -2.85
CA GLU A 449 -25.81 12.02 -2.67
C GLU A 449 -25.90 11.04 -1.48
N PHE A 450 -24.88 10.24 -1.25
CA PHE A 450 -24.79 9.37 -0.08
C PHE A 450 -24.55 10.14 1.21
N TYR A 451 -23.72 11.18 1.15
CA TYR A 451 -23.50 12.05 2.31
C TYR A 451 -24.76 12.83 2.67
N GLU A 452 -25.52 13.32 1.70
CA GLU A 452 -26.84 13.96 1.93
C GLU A 452 -27.87 12.99 2.55
N LEU A 453 -27.78 11.69 2.21
CA LEU A 453 -28.69 10.67 2.72
C LEU A 453 -28.31 10.22 4.15
N TRP A 454 -27.01 10.02 4.43
CA TRP A 454 -26.49 9.50 5.68
C TRP A 454 -25.19 10.25 6.12
N PRO A 455 -25.31 11.54 6.48
CA PRO A 455 -24.13 12.33 6.87
C PRO A 455 -23.38 11.73 8.07
N GLU A 456 -24.08 11.03 8.95
CA GLU A 456 -23.54 10.40 10.15
C GLU A 456 -22.57 9.23 9.86
N LYS A 457 -22.62 8.63 8.69
CA LYS A 457 -21.70 7.55 8.31
C LYS A 457 -20.32 8.09 7.94
N PHE A 458 -20.21 9.34 7.47
CA PHE A 458 -19.00 9.89 6.87
C PHE A 458 -18.09 10.53 7.90
N ASN A 459 -16.83 10.09 7.90
CA ASN A 459 -15.79 10.63 8.76
C ASN A 459 -14.41 10.60 8.08
N ASN A 460 -13.44 11.29 8.67
CA ASN A 460 -12.06 11.29 8.21
C ASN A 460 -11.16 10.52 9.17
N LYS A 461 -10.28 9.69 8.61
CA LYS A 461 -9.15 9.07 9.31
C LYS A 461 -7.90 9.31 8.49
N THR A 462 -7.19 10.39 8.80
CA THR A 462 -5.93 10.69 8.09
C THR A 462 -4.96 9.53 8.24
N ASN A 463 -4.43 9.05 7.12
CA ASN A 463 -3.46 7.97 7.10
C ASN A 463 -2.23 8.27 7.95
N GLY A 464 -1.51 7.24 8.28
CA GLY A 464 -0.26 7.32 9.02
C GLY A 464 0.69 6.19 8.63
N ILE A 465 1.90 6.27 9.15
CA ILE A 465 2.99 5.33 8.93
C ILE A 465 3.56 4.87 10.28
N THR A 466 4.12 3.66 10.32
CA THR A 466 4.81 3.21 11.54
C THR A 466 6.23 3.77 11.61
N GLN A 467 6.53 4.47 12.69
CA GLN A 467 7.85 4.99 13.01
C GLN A 467 8.86 3.87 13.30
N ARG A 468 8.40 2.70 13.70
CA ARG A 468 9.28 1.55 13.96
C ARG A 468 9.96 1.07 12.69
N ARG A 469 9.25 0.98 11.56
CA ARG A 469 9.84 0.65 10.26
C ARG A 469 10.58 1.83 9.64
N PHE A 470 9.93 3.00 9.53
CA PHE A 470 10.42 4.10 8.69
C PHE A 470 11.36 5.08 9.37
N LEU A 471 11.57 4.96 10.68
CA LEU A 471 12.58 5.71 11.42
C LEU A 471 13.51 4.79 12.20
N LEU A 472 13.00 3.99 13.14
CA LEU A 472 13.82 3.17 14.02
C LEU A 472 14.67 2.14 13.23
N HIS A 473 14.04 1.41 12.30
CA HIS A 473 14.73 0.45 11.43
C HIS A 473 15.39 1.13 10.22
N GLY A 474 14.65 1.98 9.51
CA GLY A 474 15.09 2.54 8.22
C GLY A 474 16.15 3.62 8.31
N ASN A 475 16.26 4.33 9.44
CA ASN A 475 17.23 5.42 9.64
C ASN A 475 17.83 5.39 11.05
N PRO A 476 18.66 4.38 11.35
CA PRO A 476 19.20 4.20 12.70
C PRO A 476 20.09 5.38 13.15
N LEU A 477 20.76 6.08 12.23
CA LEU A 477 21.55 7.27 12.58
C LEU A 477 20.66 8.38 13.15
N LEU A 478 19.55 8.66 12.51
CA LEU A 478 18.58 9.67 12.99
C LEU A 478 17.87 9.19 14.26
N ALA A 479 17.46 7.92 14.31
CA ALA A 479 16.79 7.33 15.47
C ALA A 479 17.66 7.42 16.73
N ASN A 480 18.95 7.09 16.63
CA ASN A 480 19.89 7.20 17.74
C ASN A 480 20.07 8.65 18.18
N TRP A 481 20.25 9.57 17.23
CA TRP A 481 20.36 11.01 17.55
C TRP A 481 19.12 11.54 18.27
N ILE A 482 17.92 11.18 17.83
CA ILE A 482 16.68 11.56 18.50
C ILE A 482 16.63 11.00 19.92
N THR A 483 16.96 9.72 20.10
CA THR A 483 16.95 9.05 21.41
C THR A 483 17.96 9.69 22.35
N ASP A 484 19.13 10.07 21.86
CA ASP A 484 20.14 10.79 22.68
C ASP A 484 19.65 12.19 23.12
N LYS A 485 18.82 12.86 22.32
CA LYS A 485 18.31 14.19 22.62
C LYS A 485 17.07 14.19 23.52
N ILE A 486 16.14 13.29 23.33
CA ILE A 486 14.81 13.35 23.97
C ILE A 486 14.34 12.04 24.64
N GLY A 487 15.18 10.99 24.68
CA GLY A 487 14.81 9.65 25.15
C GLY A 487 14.10 8.83 24.08
N ASP A 488 13.70 7.61 24.42
CA ASP A 488 13.14 6.61 23.48
C ASP A 488 11.61 6.54 23.46
N ASP A 489 10.93 7.34 24.25
CA ASP A 489 9.45 7.38 24.32
C ASP A 489 8.77 7.63 22.95
N TRP A 490 9.47 8.27 22.02
CA TRP A 490 8.96 8.55 20.67
C TRP A 490 8.65 7.27 19.88
N ILE A 491 9.28 6.15 20.19
CA ILE A 491 9.08 4.88 19.50
C ILE A 491 7.65 4.38 19.70
N THR A 492 7.06 4.61 20.87
CA THR A 492 5.69 4.24 21.19
C THR A 492 4.70 5.41 21.17
N ASN A 493 5.20 6.64 21.10
CA ASN A 493 4.38 7.84 20.95
C ASN A 493 5.12 8.90 20.12
N LEU A 494 4.86 8.91 18.82
CA LEU A 494 5.58 9.77 17.87
C LEU A 494 5.36 11.28 18.14
N SER A 495 4.30 11.69 18.87
CA SER A 495 4.10 13.10 19.24
C SER A 495 5.23 13.66 20.10
N HIS A 496 6.00 12.81 20.77
CA HIS A 496 7.18 13.23 21.54
C HIS A 496 8.30 13.84 20.68
N LEU A 497 8.29 13.63 19.35
CA LEU A 497 9.24 14.30 18.45
C LEU A 497 9.11 15.82 18.53
N GLU A 498 7.98 16.37 18.94
CA GLU A 498 7.81 17.83 19.14
C GLU A 498 8.81 18.41 20.14
N LYS A 499 9.30 17.60 21.10
CA LYS A 499 10.38 18.01 22.02
C LYS A 499 11.65 18.46 21.29
N LEU A 500 11.86 18.01 20.05
CA LEU A 500 13.00 18.43 19.21
C LEU A 500 12.94 19.92 18.83
N MET A 501 11.79 20.57 18.94
CA MET A 501 11.64 22.00 18.60
C MET A 501 12.57 22.93 19.41
N VAL A 502 13.03 22.49 20.57
CA VAL A 502 14.00 23.28 21.37
C VAL A 502 15.38 23.37 20.72
N PHE A 503 15.69 22.47 19.76
CA PHE A 503 16.98 22.41 19.06
C PHE A 503 16.98 23.10 17.69
N VAL A 504 15.87 23.63 17.21
CA VAL A 504 15.76 24.23 15.86
C VAL A 504 16.61 25.48 15.62
N ASN A 505 17.15 26.09 16.68
CA ASN A 505 18.07 27.21 16.62
C ASN A 505 19.45 26.88 17.22
N ASP A 506 19.71 25.62 17.55
CA ASP A 506 21.00 25.15 18.07
C ASP A 506 21.90 24.73 16.91
N GLU A 507 22.90 25.57 16.58
CA GLU A 507 23.81 25.32 15.47
C GLU A 507 24.47 23.92 15.51
N LYS A 508 24.83 23.45 16.70
CA LYS A 508 25.42 22.12 16.85
C LYS A 508 24.45 21.02 16.40
N SER A 509 23.21 21.09 16.86
CA SER A 509 22.17 20.13 16.47
C SER A 509 21.86 20.19 14.98
N LEU A 510 21.85 21.39 14.39
CA LEU A 510 21.63 21.55 12.95
C LEU A 510 22.79 20.93 12.13
N HIS A 511 24.03 21.11 12.53
CA HIS A 511 25.17 20.43 11.89
C HIS A 511 25.13 18.89 12.06
N GLU A 512 24.72 18.42 13.23
CA GLU A 512 24.54 16.97 13.47
C GLU A 512 23.50 16.39 12.50
N ILE A 513 22.35 17.05 12.30
CA ILE A 513 21.29 16.65 11.35
C ILE A 513 21.81 16.65 9.90
N GLN A 514 22.54 17.68 9.49
CA GLN A 514 23.17 17.75 8.16
C GLN A 514 24.14 16.58 7.95
N ASN A 515 24.96 16.26 8.94
CA ASN A 515 25.90 15.16 8.86
C ASN A 515 25.20 13.80 8.75
N ILE A 516 24.14 13.57 9.52
CA ILE A 516 23.31 12.35 9.42
C ILE A 516 22.74 12.22 8.01
N LYS A 517 22.16 13.27 7.47
CA LYS A 517 21.64 13.29 6.10
C LYS A 517 22.73 12.98 5.08
N TYR A 518 23.89 13.60 5.21
CA TYR A 518 25.03 13.35 4.33
C TYR A 518 25.48 11.89 4.35
N GLN A 519 25.58 11.27 5.52
CA GLN A 519 25.95 9.86 5.64
C GLN A 519 24.90 8.94 4.97
N ASN A 520 23.62 9.22 5.13
CA ASN A 520 22.57 8.49 4.44
C ASN A 520 22.65 8.67 2.91
N LYS A 521 22.99 9.88 2.44
CA LYS A 521 23.21 10.15 1.00
C LYS A 521 24.42 9.39 0.45
N VAL A 522 25.49 9.25 1.22
CA VAL A 522 26.66 8.43 0.86
C VAL A 522 26.26 6.95 0.71
N ARG A 523 25.43 6.43 1.63
CA ARG A 523 24.92 5.05 1.55
C ARG A 523 24.07 4.83 0.29
N LEU A 524 23.16 5.75 -0.01
CA LEU A 524 22.34 5.68 -1.22
C LEU A 524 23.19 5.85 -2.49
N ALA A 525 24.18 6.75 -2.51
CA ALA A 525 25.08 6.92 -3.65
C ALA A 525 25.87 5.65 -3.95
N LYS A 526 26.30 4.93 -2.91
CA LYS A 526 26.95 3.62 -3.04
C LYS A 526 26.00 2.60 -3.66
N TYR A 527 24.77 2.52 -3.15
CA TYR A 527 23.73 1.63 -3.71
C TYR A 527 23.47 1.92 -5.20
N ILE A 528 23.33 3.20 -5.57
CA ILE A 528 23.11 3.63 -6.96
C ILE A 528 24.29 3.20 -7.84
N LYS A 529 25.52 3.39 -7.37
CA LYS A 529 26.72 2.97 -8.12
C LYS A 529 26.75 1.45 -8.34
N GLU A 530 26.43 0.67 -7.32
CA GLU A 530 26.45 -0.79 -7.38
C GLU A 530 25.34 -1.37 -8.25
N HIS A 531 24.15 -0.76 -8.26
CA HIS A 531 22.96 -1.30 -8.97
C HIS A 531 22.68 -0.63 -10.32
N ASN A 532 23.01 0.66 -10.45
CA ASN A 532 22.76 1.43 -11.68
C ASN A 532 24.03 1.76 -12.46
N GLY A 533 25.22 1.56 -11.88
CA GLY A 533 26.50 1.96 -12.49
C GLY A 533 26.69 3.47 -12.62
N ILE A 534 25.87 4.29 -11.96
CA ILE A 534 25.90 5.75 -12.03
C ILE A 534 26.63 6.32 -10.81
N GLU A 535 27.62 7.16 -11.03
CA GLU A 535 28.24 7.92 -9.95
C GLU A 535 27.43 9.22 -9.71
N VAL A 536 27.00 9.40 -8.45
CA VAL A 536 26.31 10.60 -8.00
C VAL A 536 27.06 11.25 -6.85
N ASP A 537 27.07 12.57 -6.82
CA ASP A 537 27.69 13.34 -5.75
C ASP A 537 26.74 13.42 -4.55
N PRO A 538 27.09 12.89 -3.37
CA PRO A 538 26.28 13.01 -2.16
C PRO A 538 26.05 14.46 -1.68
N ARG A 539 26.83 15.44 -2.18
CA ARG A 539 26.64 16.85 -1.88
C ARG A 539 25.59 17.52 -2.77
N SER A 540 25.22 16.87 -3.91
CA SER A 540 24.13 17.38 -4.76
C SER A 540 22.80 17.30 -4.01
N ILE A 541 21.81 18.07 -4.42
CA ILE A 541 20.45 17.93 -3.89
C ILE A 541 19.88 16.59 -4.37
N PHE A 542 19.49 15.72 -3.43
CA PHE A 542 18.78 14.48 -3.74
C PHE A 542 17.28 14.76 -3.83
N ASP A 543 16.81 14.88 -5.07
CA ASP A 543 15.43 15.21 -5.44
C ASP A 543 14.72 13.90 -5.83
N VAL A 544 13.73 13.47 -5.05
CA VAL A 544 13.26 12.09 -5.06
C VAL A 544 11.76 12.00 -5.33
N GLN A 545 11.41 11.24 -6.38
CA GLN A 545 10.05 10.84 -6.67
C GLN A 545 9.95 9.32 -6.78
N VAL A 546 9.59 8.66 -5.68
CA VAL A 546 9.45 7.20 -5.59
C VAL A 546 8.04 6.84 -5.18
N LYS A 547 7.30 6.29 -6.11
CA LYS A 547 5.89 5.90 -5.98
C LYS A 547 5.46 5.12 -7.21
N ARG A 548 4.32 4.40 -7.12
CA ARG A 548 3.69 3.77 -8.28
C ARG A 548 3.59 4.77 -9.44
N LEU A 549 3.88 4.34 -10.66
CA LEU A 549 3.72 5.20 -11.81
C LEU A 549 2.25 5.27 -12.22
N HIS A 550 1.73 6.49 -12.23
CA HIS A 550 0.41 6.82 -12.73
C HIS A 550 0.42 8.26 -13.25
N GLU A 551 -0.34 8.54 -14.29
CA GLU A 551 -0.33 9.87 -14.94
C GLU A 551 -0.73 11.00 -13.97
N TYR A 552 -1.68 10.78 -13.04
CA TYR A 552 -2.07 11.81 -12.06
C TYR A 552 -0.97 12.14 -11.03
N LYS A 553 -0.02 11.22 -10.79
CA LYS A 553 1.16 11.45 -9.91
C LYS A 553 2.23 12.30 -10.58
N ARG A 554 2.10 12.50 -11.86
CA ARG A 554 2.83 13.43 -12.72
C ARG A 554 4.36 13.25 -12.77
N GLN A 555 4.83 12.01 -12.77
CA GLN A 555 6.24 11.76 -13.12
C GLN A 555 6.58 12.36 -14.48
N PHE A 556 5.59 12.47 -15.36
CA PHE A 556 5.75 13.12 -16.65
C PHE A 556 6.05 14.64 -16.53
N LEU A 557 5.42 15.34 -15.58
CA LEU A 557 5.76 16.75 -15.30
C LEU A 557 7.22 16.88 -14.84
N ASN A 558 7.67 15.99 -13.97
CA ASN A 558 9.04 15.99 -13.45
C ASN A 558 10.06 15.77 -14.57
N ILE A 559 9.88 14.76 -15.42
CA ILE A 559 10.84 14.49 -16.50
C ILE A 559 10.82 15.58 -17.59
N LEU A 560 9.66 16.16 -17.91
CA LEU A 560 9.59 17.30 -18.83
C LEU A 560 10.35 18.52 -18.27
N HIS A 561 10.25 18.76 -16.96
CA HIS A 561 11.01 19.84 -16.32
C HIS A 561 12.52 19.57 -16.35
N ILE A 562 12.96 18.34 -16.15
CA ILE A 562 14.37 17.96 -16.28
C ILE A 562 14.87 18.20 -17.71
N MET A 563 14.08 17.86 -18.73
CA MET A 563 14.40 18.15 -20.13
C MET A 563 14.52 19.66 -20.37
N TYR A 564 13.62 20.45 -19.82
CA TYR A 564 13.69 21.91 -19.86
C TYR A 564 14.98 22.45 -19.21
N LEU A 565 15.30 22.01 -17.99
CA LEU A 565 16.52 22.41 -17.29
C LEU A 565 17.79 22.02 -18.05
N TYR A 566 17.81 20.83 -18.62
CA TYR A 566 18.91 20.39 -19.46
C TYR A 566 19.10 21.35 -20.65
N ASN A 567 18.01 21.75 -21.32
CA ASN A 567 18.06 22.72 -22.40
C ASN A 567 18.61 24.08 -21.95
N GLU A 568 18.20 24.57 -20.79
CA GLU A 568 18.68 25.85 -20.24
C GLU A 568 20.19 25.80 -19.90
N ILE A 569 20.65 24.73 -19.30
CA ILE A 569 22.09 24.54 -19.02
C ILE A 569 22.89 24.42 -20.31
N LYS A 570 22.38 23.76 -21.36
CA LYS A 570 23.03 23.65 -22.67
C LYS A 570 23.16 25.02 -23.36
N LYS A 571 22.14 25.89 -23.22
CA LYS A 571 22.18 27.27 -23.76
C LYS A 571 23.19 28.14 -23.02
N ASN A 572 23.34 27.94 -21.70
CA ASN A 572 24.25 28.69 -20.83
C ASN A 572 24.94 27.75 -19.82
N PRO A 573 26.02 27.04 -20.24
CA PRO A 573 26.71 26.09 -19.36
C PRO A 573 27.32 26.73 -18.08
N ASP A 574 27.57 28.01 -18.08
CA ASP A 574 28.15 28.75 -16.96
C ASP A 574 27.08 29.34 -15.99
N MET A 575 25.80 29.12 -16.27
CA MET A 575 24.74 29.58 -15.38
C MET A 575 24.93 29.06 -13.95
N PRO A 576 24.66 29.88 -12.92
CA PRO A 576 24.63 29.40 -11.55
C PRO A 576 23.58 28.32 -11.38
N PHE A 577 23.99 27.15 -10.96
CA PHE A 577 23.11 26.00 -10.76
C PHE A 577 23.69 25.11 -9.64
N TYR A 578 22.88 24.78 -8.65
CA TYR A 578 23.31 23.86 -7.61
C TYR A 578 23.18 22.41 -8.13
N PRO A 579 24.23 21.57 -8.08
CA PRO A 579 24.15 20.19 -8.59
C PRO A 579 22.97 19.43 -8.00
N ARG A 580 22.24 18.72 -8.84
CA ARG A 580 21.02 17.99 -8.47
C ARG A 580 20.99 16.60 -9.04
N THR A 581 20.67 15.63 -8.18
CA THR A 581 20.43 14.23 -8.56
C THR A 581 18.94 13.94 -8.43
N TYR A 582 18.29 13.74 -9.58
CA TYR A 582 16.90 13.34 -9.65
C TYR A 582 16.79 11.83 -9.56
N ILE A 583 16.08 11.33 -8.56
CA ILE A 583 15.95 9.91 -8.26
C ILE A 583 14.50 9.48 -8.43
N PHE A 584 14.27 8.60 -9.41
CA PHE A 584 12.97 7.98 -9.66
C PHE A 584 12.97 6.53 -9.19
N GLY A 585 11.82 6.06 -8.77
CA GLY A 585 11.54 4.66 -8.53
C GLY A 585 10.04 4.44 -8.70
N ALA A 586 9.64 3.58 -9.64
CA ALA A 586 8.24 3.42 -9.99
C ALA A 586 7.99 2.10 -10.70
N LYS A 587 6.91 1.41 -10.32
CA LYS A 587 6.36 0.30 -11.10
C LYS A 587 5.08 0.76 -11.80
N ALA A 588 4.96 0.50 -13.10
CA ALA A 588 3.73 0.70 -13.86
C ALA A 588 2.94 -0.61 -13.93
N SER A 589 1.61 -0.55 -13.92
CA SER A 589 0.78 -1.73 -14.22
C SER A 589 1.12 -2.28 -15.60
N ALA A 590 1.17 -3.60 -15.75
CA ALA A 590 1.64 -4.28 -16.97
C ALA A 590 0.91 -3.85 -18.24
N GLY A 591 -0.40 -3.61 -18.15
CA GLY A 591 -1.25 -3.16 -19.26
C GLY A 591 -1.30 -1.64 -19.47
N TYR A 592 -0.61 -0.84 -18.67
CA TYR A 592 -0.68 0.62 -18.71
C TYR A 592 0.40 1.21 -19.65
N ARG A 593 0.12 1.27 -20.94
CA ARG A 593 1.08 1.64 -21.98
C ARG A 593 1.73 3.01 -21.75
N ARG A 594 0.95 4.08 -21.51
CA ARG A 594 1.50 5.43 -21.29
C ARG A 594 2.38 5.50 -20.05
N ALA A 595 2.01 4.84 -18.97
CA ALA A 595 2.85 4.75 -17.78
C ALA A 595 4.20 4.07 -18.08
N LYS A 596 4.18 2.96 -18.83
CA LYS A 596 5.42 2.28 -19.28
C LYS A 596 6.25 3.16 -20.23
N ALA A 597 5.60 3.95 -21.10
CA ALA A 597 6.28 4.91 -21.96
C ALA A 597 6.97 6.04 -21.16
N ILE A 598 6.38 6.48 -20.05
CA ILE A 598 6.99 7.46 -19.14
C ILE A 598 8.26 6.89 -18.50
N ILE A 599 8.25 5.63 -18.07
CA ILE A 599 9.45 4.94 -17.54
C ILE A 599 10.56 4.93 -18.61
N LYS A 600 10.21 4.57 -19.84
CA LYS A 600 11.17 4.58 -20.94
C LYS A 600 11.71 5.98 -21.21
N LEU A 601 10.86 7.01 -21.16
CA LEU A 601 11.29 8.40 -21.33
C LEU A 601 12.29 8.81 -20.24
N ILE A 602 12.02 8.48 -18.98
CA ILE A 602 12.93 8.80 -17.85
C ILE A 602 14.30 8.18 -18.11
N ASN A 603 14.35 6.90 -18.51
CA ASN A 603 15.61 6.22 -18.80
C ASN A 603 16.31 6.78 -20.04
N SER A 604 15.57 7.15 -21.09
CA SER A 604 16.13 7.76 -22.30
C SER A 604 16.73 9.14 -22.01
N VAL A 605 16.07 9.95 -21.19
CA VAL A 605 16.60 11.26 -20.74
C VAL A 605 17.84 11.04 -19.85
N ALA A 606 17.81 10.06 -18.95
CA ALA A 606 18.96 9.71 -18.13
C ALA A 606 20.19 9.34 -18.96
N ASP A 607 20.02 8.54 -20.00
CA ASP A 607 21.10 8.14 -20.90
C ASP A 607 21.75 9.35 -21.60
N VAL A 608 20.95 10.31 -22.05
CA VAL A 608 21.46 11.54 -22.70
C VAL A 608 22.13 12.46 -21.68
N VAL A 609 21.43 12.79 -20.60
CA VAL A 609 21.86 13.82 -19.62
C VAL A 609 23.09 13.36 -18.84
N ASN A 610 23.10 12.10 -18.38
CA ASN A 610 24.20 11.60 -17.54
C ASN A 610 25.52 11.47 -18.28
N ASN A 611 25.47 11.30 -19.60
CA ASN A 611 26.64 11.11 -20.46
C ASN A 611 27.09 12.41 -21.17
N ASP A 612 26.39 13.53 -20.99
CA ASP A 612 26.79 14.81 -21.58
C ASP A 612 27.80 15.56 -20.69
N ALA A 613 29.08 15.47 -21.06
CA ALA A 613 30.16 16.15 -20.35
C ALA A 613 30.02 17.70 -20.37
N SER A 614 29.31 18.27 -21.35
CA SER A 614 29.18 19.72 -21.49
C SER A 614 28.41 20.41 -20.36
N ILE A 615 27.60 19.66 -19.60
CA ILE A 615 26.85 20.19 -18.45
C ILE A 615 27.60 20.02 -17.11
N ASN A 616 28.83 19.52 -17.13
CA ASN A 616 29.68 19.35 -15.96
C ASN A 616 29.04 18.60 -14.79
N GLY A 617 28.20 17.63 -15.08
CA GLY A 617 27.53 16.83 -14.03
C GLY A 617 26.51 17.61 -13.18
N LYS A 618 26.08 18.78 -13.61
CA LYS A 618 25.07 19.59 -12.88
C LYS A 618 23.77 18.87 -12.64
N ILE A 619 23.37 18.02 -13.57
CA ILE A 619 22.19 17.16 -13.44
C ILE A 619 22.61 15.70 -13.56
N LYS A 620 22.11 14.85 -12.68
CA LYS A 620 22.09 13.40 -12.81
C LYS A 620 20.65 12.90 -12.68
N VAL A 621 20.30 11.91 -13.48
CA VAL A 621 18.98 11.26 -13.46
C VAL A 621 19.18 9.78 -13.21
N VAL A 622 18.52 9.25 -12.20
CA VAL A 622 18.62 7.85 -11.75
C VAL A 622 17.24 7.25 -11.68
N PHE A 623 17.03 6.10 -12.31
CA PHE A 623 15.84 5.28 -12.13
C PHE A 623 16.21 4.04 -11.32
N ILE A 624 15.77 3.97 -10.06
CA ILE A 624 16.01 2.82 -9.20
C ILE A 624 15.05 1.71 -9.59
N GLU A 625 15.61 0.62 -10.12
CA GLU A 625 14.88 -0.56 -10.54
C GLU A 625 14.22 -1.28 -9.35
N ASN A 626 13.05 -1.83 -9.60
CA ASN A 626 12.34 -2.68 -8.65
C ASN A 626 12.11 -2.02 -7.28
N TYR A 627 11.58 -0.80 -7.29
CA TYR A 627 11.23 -0.07 -6.05
C TYR A 627 10.32 -0.94 -5.16
N ARG A 628 10.75 -1.15 -3.92
CA ARG A 628 10.10 -1.99 -2.90
C ARG A 628 10.45 -1.50 -1.49
N VAL A 629 9.86 -2.11 -0.46
CA VAL A 629 10.04 -1.65 0.94
C VAL A 629 11.52 -1.59 1.35
N SER A 630 12.29 -2.62 1.05
CA SER A 630 13.69 -2.73 1.49
C SER A 630 14.60 -1.62 0.93
N ASN A 631 14.46 -1.24 -0.36
CA ASN A 631 15.22 -0.11 -0.90
C ASN A 631 14.58 1.25 -0.60
N ALA A 632 13.27 1.29 -0.35
CA ALA A 632 12.57 2.50 0.03
C ALA A 632 13.09 3.11 1.34
N GLU A 633 13.38 2.31 2.35
CA GLU A 633 13.93 2.76 3.62
C GLU A 633 15.22 3.56 3.42
N LEU A 634 16.14 3.05 2.60
CA LEU A 634 17.40 3.73 2.27
C LEU A 634 17.16 5.05 1.52
N ILE A 635 16.18 5.08 0.62
CA ILE A 635 15.83 6.26 -0.18
C ILE A 635 15.21 7.35 0.71
N PHE A 636 14.26 7.00 1.58
CA PHE A 636 13.62 7.98 2.48
C PHE A 636 14.63 8.64 3.42
N ALA A 637 15.57 7.89 3.96
CA ALA A 637 16.61 8.40 4.85
C ALA A 637 17.55 9.41 4.16
N ALA A 638 17.78 9.25 2.85
CA ALA A 638 18.75 10.02 2.07
C ALA A 638 18.15 11.22 1.33
N ALA A 639 16.84 11.32 1.16
CA ALA A 639 16.22 12.37 0.36
C ALA A 639 16.35 13.77 0.99
N ASP A 640 16.66 14.77 0.17
CA ASP A 640 16.56 16.18 0.53
C ASP A 640 15.19 16.74 0.18
N VAL A 641 14.69 16.43 -1.02
CA VAL A 641 13.42 16.89 -1.57
C VAL A 641 12.49 15.72 -1.81
N SER A 642 11.27 15.85 -1.32
CA SER A 642 10.16 14.91 -1.48
C SER A 642 9.21 15.44 -2.55
N GLU A 643 9.21 14.82 -3.72
CA GLU A 643 8.33 15.15 -4.85
C GLU A 643 6.92 14.58 -4.64
N GLN A 644 5.98 15.45 -4.27
CA GLN A 644 4.58 15.12 -4.01
C GLN A 644 3.66 15.96 -4.92
N ILE A 645 3.82 15.75 -6.21
CA ILE A 645 3.36 16.65 -7.28
C ILE A 645 2.11 16.18 -8.03
N SER A 646 1.27 15.37 -7.41
CA SER A 646 -0.02 14.95 -7.98
C SER A 646 -0.84 16.17 -8.43
N THR A 647 -1.66 15.99 -9.47
CA THR A 647 -2.69 16.98 -9.79
C THR A 647 -3.59 17.14 -8.59
N ALA A 648 -3.78 18.37 -8.10
CA ALA A 648 -4.61 18.63 -6.93
C ALA A 648 -6.01 18.03 -7.11
N SER A 649 -6.59 17.49 -6.07
CA SER A 649 -7.84 16.72 -6.03
C SER A 649 -7.74 15.26 -6.52
N LYS A 650 -6.56 14.71 -6.82
CA LYS A 650 -6.45 13.34 -7.38
C LYS A 650 -5.80 12.33 -6.43
N GLU A 651 -4.84 12.73 -5.61
CA GLU A 651 -4.27 11.86 -4.58
C GLU A 651 -5.12 11.89 -3.31
N ALA A 652 -5.66 10.74 -2.91
CA ALA A 652 -6.51 10.67 -1.72
C ALA A 652 -5.75 11.07 -0.45
N SER A 653 -4.56 10.58 -0.26
CA SER A 653 -3.70 10.91 0.88
C SER A 653 -2.22 10.96 0.46
N GLY A 654 -1.69 9.86 -0.06
CA GLY A 654 -0.27 9.57 -0.04
C GLY A 654 0.18 9.13 1.36
N THR A 655 1.25 8.34 1.40
CA THR A 655 1.96 7.98 2.63
C THR A 655 3.48 8.14 2.47
N GLY A 656 3.98 8.18 1.24
CA GLY A 656 5.37 8.50 0.95
C GLY A 656 5.77 9.89 1.47
N ASN A 657 4.89 10.87 1.31
CA ASN A 657 5.05 12.22 1.84
C ASN A 657 5.33 12.23 3.35
N MET A 658 4.61 11.43 4.14
CA MET A 658 4.79 11.30 5.59
C MET A 658 6.14 10.66 5.95
N LYS A 659 6.58 9.64 5.19
CA LYS A 659 7.88 8.96 5.38
C LYS A 659 9.05 9.90 5.11
N PHE A 660 8.95 10.70 4.07
CA PHE A 660 9.94 11.74 3.76
C PHE A 660 9.99 12.82 4.84
N MET A 661 8.83 13.33 5.28
CA MET A 661 8.72 14.31 6.36
C MET A 661 9.40 13.80 7.64
N LEU A 662 9.10 12.56 8.04
CA LEU A 662 9.68 11.91 9.22
C LEU A 662 11.21 11.80 9.15
N ASN A 663 11.77 11.72 7.94
CA ASN A 663 13.21 11.63 7.68
C ASN A 663 13.84 12.98 7.31
N GLY A 664 13.13 14.09 7.47
CA GLY A 664 13.66 15.45 7.30
C GLY A 664 13.84 15.90 5.86
N ALA A 665 13.12 15.31 4.90
CA ALA A 665 13.02 15.85 3.55
C ALA A 665 11.99 16.99 3.49
N ILE A 666 12.26 17.99 2.64
CA ILE A 666 11.34 19.09 2.38
C ILE A 666 10.37 18.69 1.27
N THR A 667 9.08 18.88 1.49
CA THR A 667 8.06 18.59 0.49
C THR A 667 8.06 19.66 -0.60
N LEU A 668 8.27 19.25 -1.85
CA LEU A 668 7.92 20.00 -3.05
C LEU A 668 6.64 19.38 -3.59
N GLY A 669 5.52 20.09 -3.47
CA GLY A 669 4.25 19.46 -3.75
C GLY A 669 3.12 20.43 -4.08
N THR A 670 1.98 19.83 -4.42
CA THR A 670 0.69 20.50 -4.58
C THR A 670 -0.12 20.42 -3.29
N MET A 671 -1.11 21.28 -3.13
CA MET A 671 -2.08 21.22 -2.02
C MET A 671 -3.09 20.12 -2.31
N ASP A 672 -2.65 18.87 -2.15
CA ASP A 672 -3.41 17.66 -2.43
C ASP A 672 -3.17 16.58 -1.35
N GLY A 673 -4.18 15.77 -1.09
CA GLY A 673 -4.10 14.68 -0.13
C GLY A 673 -3.58 15.12 1.24
N ALA A 674 -2.69 14.34 1.81
CA ALA A 674 -2.06 14.63 3.10
C ALA A 674 -1.01 15.77 3.03
N ASN A 675 -0.60 16.24 1.86
CA ASN A 675 0.30 17.39 1.76
C ASN A 675 -0.28 18.63 2.46
N VAL A 676 -1.60 18.81 2.40
CA VAL A 676 -2.30 19.91 3.08
C VAL A 676 -2.01 19.86 4.58
N GLU A 677 -2.17 18.71 5.19
CA GLU A 677 -1.95 18.50 6.62
C GLU A 677 -0.45 18.55 6.99
N ILE A 678 0.46 18.16 6.09
CA ILE A 678 1.91 18.32 6.28
C ILE A 678 2.27 19.81 6.35
N VAL A 679 1.71 20.62 5.46
CA VAL A 679 1.91 22.08 5.48
C VAL A 679 1.32 22.71 6.73
N GLU A 680 0.16 22.25 7.19
CA GLU A 680 -0.46 22.71 8.44
C GLU A 680 0.42 22.44 9.67
N GLU A 681 1.04 21.24 9.73
CA GLU A 681 1.89 20.85 10.85
C GLU A 681 3.28 21.51 10.81
N ALA A 682 3.94 21.50 9.67
CA ALA A 682 5.30 21.99 9.52
C ALA A 682 5.41 23.52 9.34
N GLY A 683 4.35 24.15 8.83
CA GLY A 683 4.35 25.55 8.38
C GLY A 683 4.76 25.68 6.91
N ILE A 684 4.05 26.56 6.19
CA ILE A 684 4.27 26.77 4.73
C ILE A 684 5.69 27.23 4.39
N GLU A 685 6.36 27.91 5.30
CA GLU A 685 7.74 28.35 5.15
C GLU A 685 8.76 27.22 5.14
N ASN A 686 8.39 26.03 5.64
CA ASN A 686 9.24 24.84 5.70
C ASN A 686 8.99 23.85 4.57
N GLU A 687 8.09 24.20 3.65
CA GLU A 687 7.75 23.42 2.46
C GLU A 687 7.82 24.29 1.20
N VAL A 688 7.69 23.70 0.02
CA VAL A 688 7.61 24.42 -1.25
C VAL A 688 6.38 23.95 -2.03
N ILE A 689 5.36 24.80 -2.06
CA ILE A 689 4.07 24.48 -2.70
C ILE A 689 3.94 25.20 -4.03
N PHE A 690 3.31 24.54 -5.00
CA PHE A 690 3.06 25.07 -6.35
C PHE A 690 1.73 24.54 -6.92
N GLY A 691 1.34 25.09 -8.05
CA GLY A 691 0.27 24.57 -8.91
C GLY A 691 -1.13 24.98 -8.49
N LEU A 692 -2.10 24.47 -9.26
CA LEU A 692 -3.52 24.71 -9.02
C LEU A 692 -3.97 24.10 -7.69
N SER A 693 -4.94 24.74 -7.06
CA SER A 693 -5.70 24.17 -5.95
C SER A 693 -6.69 23.10 -6.42
N ALA A 694 -7.20 22.29 -5.49
CA ALA A 694 -8.23 21.29 -5.78
C ALA A 694 -9.50 21.94 -6.39
N ASP A 695 -9.93 23.06 -5.83
CA ASP A 695 -11.13 23.78 -6.32
C ASP A 695 -10.93 24.31 -7.75
N GLU A 696 -9.74 24.82 -8.07
CA GLU A 696 -9.42 25.29 -9.43
C GLU A 696 -9.43 24.13 -10.43
N VAL A 697 -8.84 22.97 -10.08
CA VAL A 697 -8.85 21.77 -10.93
C VAL A 697 -10.28 21.32 -11.20
N ILE A 698 -11.09 21.18 -10.14
CA ILE A 698 -12.49 20.76 -10.24
C ILE A 698 -13.28 21.76 -11.11
N ALA A 699 -13.06 23.07 -10.94
CA ALA A 699 -13.70 24.09 -11.76
C ALA A 699 -13.35 23.93 -13.24
N TYR A 700 -12.07 23.75 -13.58
CA TYR A 700 -11.64 23.51 -14.98
C TYR A 700 -12.22 22.21 -15.58
N GLU A 701 -12.35 21.17 -14.77
CA GLU A 701 -12.98 19.92 -15.23
C GLU A 701 -14.47 20.09 -15.54
N HIS A 702 -15.18 20.93 -14.77
CA HIS A 702 -16.60 21.18 -14.98
C HIS A 702 -16.90 22.16 -16.11
N ASN A 703 -16.10 23.23 -16.27
CA ASN A 703 -16.36 24.29 -17.24
C ASN A 703 -15.70 24.09 -18.61
N GLY A 704 -14.67 23.23 -18.68
CA GLY A 704 -13.95 22.94 -19.92
C GLY A 704 -13.14 24.11 -20.49
N GLU A 705 -12.82 25.11 -19.67
CA GLU A 705 -12.11 26.33 -20.10
C GLU A 705 -10.59 26.17 -20.19
N TYR A 706 -10.05 24.98 -19.95
CA TYR A 706 -8.62 24.71 -20.04
C TYR A 706 -8.21 24.34 -21.47
N HIS A 707 -7.27 25.11 -22.05
CA HIS A 707 -6.77 24.96 -23.40
C HIS A 707 -5.24 24.80 -23.44
N PRO A 708 -4.69 23.59 -23.32
CA PRO A 708 -3.24 23.38 -23.24
C PRO A 708 -2.48 23.81 -24.50
N ARG A 709 -3.11 23.83 -25.68
CA ARG A 709 -2.51 24.34 -26.91
C ARG A 709 -2.11 25.81 -26.85
N GLU A 710 -2.80 26.64 -26.10
CA GLU A 710 -2.44 28.05 -25.95
C GLU A 710 -1.11 28.16 -25.21
N ILE A 711 -0.89 27.36 -24.17
CA ILE A 711 0.38 27.33 -23.44
C ILE A 711 1.51 26.83 -24.36
N TYR A 712 1.28 25.75 -25.08
CA TYR A 712 2.25 25.22 -26.06
C TYR A 712 2.62 26.27 -27.12
N ASN A 713 1.67 27.03 -27.64
CA ASN A 713 1.90 28.01 -28.70
C ASN A 713 2.64 29.27 -28.17
N THR A 714 2.39 29.67 -26.94
CA THR A 714 2.92 30.90 -26.35
C THR A 714 4.21 30.75 -25.56
N ASN A 715 4.45 29.55 -25.00
CA ASN A 715 5.67 29.25 -24.26
C ASN A 715 6.68 28.45 -25.08
N THR A 716 7.77 29.12 -25.53
CA THR A 716 8.79 28.53 -26.38
C THR A 716 9.58 27.41 -25.70
N ASP A 717 9.78 27.48 -24.38
CA ASP A 717 10.60 26.54 -23.64
C ASP A 717 9.82 25.23 -23.40
N ILE A 718 8.52 25.33 -23.07
CA ILE A 718 7.61 24.18 -23.00
C ILE A 718 7.52 23.51 -24.38
N ARG A 719 7.32 24.31 -25.42
CA ARG A 719 7.25 23.80 -26.81
C ARG A 719 8.54 23.08 -27.21
N MET A 720 9.71 23.59 -26.85
CA MET A 720 10.98 22.96 -27.11
C MET A 720 11.09 21.60 -26.43
N ALA A 721 10.83 21.53 -25.13
CA ALA A 721 10.88 20.28 -24.38
C ALA A 721 9.89 19.25 -24.94
N MET A 722 8.67 19.66 -25.27
CA MET A 722 7.67 18.78 -25.88
C MET A 722 8.08 18.30 -27.27
N THR A 723 8.65 19.18 -28.12
CA THR A 723 9.09 18.80 -29.46
C THR A 723 10.17 17.71 -29.40
N GLN A 724 11.01 17.75 -28.38
CA GLN A 724 12.05 16.73 -28.17
C GLN A 724 11.52 15.32 -27.92
N LEU A 725 10.22 15.18 -27.61
CA LEU A 725 9.56 13.85 -27.53
C LEU A 725 9.43 13.19 -28.92
N ILE A 726 9.42 13.96 -30.01
CA ILE A 726 9.11 13.49 -31.37
C ILE A 726 10.14 13.84 -32.43
N ASP A 727 11.23 14.52 -32.08
CA ASP A 727 12.27 14.94 -33.03
C ASP A 727 13.51 14.03 -33.05
N GLY A 728 13.54 13.01 -32.22
CA GLY A 728 14.64 12.05 -32.11
C GLY A 728 15.69 12.38 -31.04
N THR A 729 15.57 13.52 -30.32
CA THR A 729 16.53 13.91 -29.26
C THR A 729 16.72 12.81 -28.22
N TYR A 730 15.65 12.18 -27.74
CA TYR A 730 15.68 11.11 -26.73
C TYR A 730 15.37 9.72 -27.27
N SER A 731 15.12 9.60 -28.57
CA SER A 731 14.88 8.34 -29.26
C SER A 731 15.26 8.46 -30.73
N PRO A 732 16.57 8.52 -31.07
CA PRO A 732 17.03 8.78 -32.42
C PRO A 732 16.62 7.68 -33.42
N ASP A 733 16.53 6.43 -32.98
CA ASP A 733 16.17 5.28 -33.82
C ASP A 733 14.66 5.14 -34.03
N ASN A 734 13.82 5.82 -33.23
CA ASN A 734 12.36 5.75 -33.34
C ASN A 734 11.69 7.03 -32.85
N THR A 735 11.51 8.00 -33.72
CA THR A 735 10.89 9.30 -33.40
C THR A 735 9.40 9.19 -32.99
N GLU A 736 8.77 8.05 -33.29
CA GLU A 736 7.36 7.79 -32.91
C GLU A 736 7.19 7.24 -31.49
N LEU A 737 8.31 6.88 -30.83
CA LEU A 737 8.27 6.18 -29.55
C LEU A 737 7.47 6.91 -28.46
N PHE A 738 7.63 8.23 -28.36
CA PHE A 738 6.97 9.06 -27.35
C PHE A 738 5.83 9.93 -27.93
N ARG A 739 5.41 9.66 -29.18
CA ARG A 739 4.33 10.43 -29.83
C ARG A 739 3.04 10.39 -29.03
N GLU A 740 2.66 9.25 -28.48
CA GLU A 740 1.44 9.13 -27.66
C GLU A 740 1.48 10.07 -26.43
N LEU A 741 2.65 10.24 -25.81
CA LEU A 741 2.84 11.18 -24.71
C LEU A 741 2.71 12.63 -25.18
N TYR A 742 3.31 12.98 -26.31
CA TYR A 742 3.18 14.31 -26.94
C TYR A 742 1.72 14.63 -27.27
N GLU A 743 1.03 13.69 -27.93
CA GLU A 743 -0.36 13.87 -28.37
C GLU A 743 -1.33 13.98 -27.19
N SER A 744 -1.10 13.24 -26.11
CA SER A 744 -1.95 13.27 -24.91
C SER A 744 -2.01 14.66 -24.25
N LEU A 745 -0.98 15.48 -24.41
CA LEU A 745 -0.95 16.85 -23.89
C LEU A 745 -1.67 17.85 -24.78
N LEU A 746 -1.78 17.60 -26.08
CA LEU A 746 -2.28 18.58 -27.06
C LEU A 746 -3.63 18.22 -27.67
N HIS A 747 -3.97 16.95 -27.69
CA HIS A 747 -5.11 16.43 -28.42
C HIS A 747 -6.04 15.64 -27.54
N ARG A 748 -7.33 15.82 -27.75
CA ARG A 748 -8.36 15.00 -27.12
C ARG A 748 -8.37 13.60 -27.74
N ASN A 749 -8.46 12.56 -26.94
CA ASN A 749 -8.60 11.19 -27.39
C ASN A 749 -9.94 10.60 -26.90
N GLY A 750 -10.94 10.55 -27.78
CA GLY A 750 -12.30 10.13 -27.41
C GLY A 750 -12.89 11.02 -26.31
N ASN A 751 -13.20 10.42 -25.17
CA ASN A 751 -13.71 11.15 -24.00
C ASN A 751 -12.61 11.74 -23.12
N GLU A 752 -11.35 11.36 -23.35
CA GLU A 752 -10.20 11.82 -22.57
C GLU A 752 -9.80 13.23 -23.05
N PRO A 753 -9.79 14.23 -22.16
CA PRO A 753 -9.39 15.59 -22.53
C PRO A 753 -7.89 15.67 -22.79
N SER A 754 -7.45 16.65 -23.58
CA SER A 754 -6.04 16.96 -23.73
C SER A 754 -5.47 17.46 -22.39
N ASP A 755 -4.25 17.02 -22.05
CA ASP A 755 -3.58 17.34 -20.78
C ASP A 755 -4.48 17.16 -19.56
N GLN A 756 -5.09 15.97 -19.46
CA GLN A 756 -6.07 15.60 -18.44
C GLN A 756 -5.61 15.93 -17.00
N TYR A 757 -4.30 15.93 -16.78
CA TYR A 757 -3.72 16.13 -15.44
C TYR A 757 -3.01 17.48 -15.28
N PHE A 758 -3.30 18.47 -16.13
CA PHE A 758 -2.83 19.85 -16.02
C PHE A 758 -1.32 20.02 -15.95
N ILE A 759 -0.57 19.18 -16.65
CA ILE A 759 0.90 19.20 -16.69
C ILE A 759 1.41 20.55 -17.23
N LEU A 760 0.88 21.00 -18.37
CA LEU A 760 1.32 22.27 -18.97
C LEU A 760 0.86 23.48 -18.16
N LYS A 761 -0.30 23.40 -17.52
CA LYS A 761 -0.83 24.48 -16.68
C LYS A 761 0.05 24.74 -15.46
N ASP A 762 0.53 23.69 -14.82
CA ASP A 762 1.33 23.78 -13.60
C ASP A 762 2.85 23.87 -13.89
N PHE A 763 3.28 23.72 -15.15
CA PHE A 763 4.69 23.63 -15.50
C PHE A 763 5.52 24.85 -15.02
N VAL A 764 5.06 26.07 -15.29
CA VAL A 764 5.79 27.30 -14.93
C VAL A 764 5.91 27.44 -13.42
N SER A 765 4.82 27.21 -12.68
CA SER A 765 4.83 27.26 -11.21
C SER A 765 5.71 26.15 -10.60
N TYR A 766 5.78 24.99 -11.24
CA TYR A 766 6.67 23.89 -10.84
C TYR A 766 8.15 24.25 -11.08
N ALA A 767 8.48 24.82 -12.24
CA ALA A 767 9.82 25.33 -12.51
C ALA A 767 10.26 26.40 -11.51
N ASP A 768 9.36 27.32 -11.15
CA ASP A 768 9.65 28.35 -10.13
C ASP A 768 9.79 27.73 -8.72
N ALA A 769 9.04 26.68 -8.41
CA ALA A 769 9.20 25.92 -7.16
C ALA A 769 10.60 25.30 -7.05
N HIS A 770 11.14 24.77 -8.13
CA HIS A 770 12.51 24.23 -8.16
C HIS A 770 13.58 25.34 -7.93
N LYS A 771 13.37 26.54 -8.41
CA LYS A 771 14.26 27.67 -8.10
C LYS A 771 14.23 28.02 -6.61
N ARG A 772 13.03 28.05 -6.01
CA ARG A 772 12.88 28.26 -4.56
C ARG A 772 13.54 27.15 -3.72
N ILE A 773 13.49 25.90 -4.17
CA ILE A 773 14.23 24.79 -3.54
C ILE A 773 15.74 25.08 -3.56
N GLU A 774 16.28 25.49 -4.71
CA GLU A 774 17.70 25.79 -4.82
C GLU A 774 18.13 26.96 -3.92
N GLU A 775 17.36 28.03 -3.89
CA GLU A 775 17.58 29.18 -3.02
C GLU A 775 17.59 28.80 -1.54
N LYS A 776 16.58 28.01 -1.11
CA LYS A 776 16.52 27.48 0.27
C LYS A 776 17.70 26.57 0.60
N TYR A 777 18.11 25.72 -0.33
CA TYR A 777 19.21 24.77 -0.10
C TYR A 777 20.58 25.45 0.03
N ARG A 778 20.78 26.61 -0.61
CA ARG A 778 21.99 27.42 -0.47
C ARG A 778 22.14 28.02 0.93
N ASP A 779 21.04 28.23 1.67
CA ASP A 779 21.05 28.54 3.10
C ASP A 779 21.08 27.23 3.90
N GLU A 780 22.28 26.69 4.08
CA GLU A 780 22.48 25.39 4.71
C GLU A 780 21.86 25.29 6.11
N MET A 781 21.97 26.37 6.92
CA MET A 781 21.39 26.38 8.26
C MET A 781 19.86 26.51 8.23
N GLY A 782 19.32 27.34 7.34
CA GLY A 782 17.87 27.44 7.11
C GLY A 782 17.28 26.11 6.60
N TRP A 783 17.99 25.42 5.73
CA TRP A 783 17.58 24.09 5.25
C TRP A 783 17.56 23.04 6.37
N ALA A 784 18.64 22.97 7.16
CA ALA A 784 18.72 22.05 8.29
C ALA A 784 17.63 22.35 9.34
N LYS A 785 17.32 23.63 9.59
CA LYS A 785 16.23 24.05 10.47
C LYS A 785 14.88 23.57 9.95
N SER A 786 14.57 23.78 8.67
CA SER A 786 13.33 23.28 8.07
C SER A 786 13.25 21.75 8.11
N ALA A 787 14.35 21.03 7.86
CA ALA A 787 14.41 19.58 7.98
C ALA A 787 14.09 19.10 9.41
N LEU A 788 14.68 19.74 10.43
CA LEU A 788 14.41 19.40 11.83
C LEU A 788 12.99 19.73 12.25
N ILE A 789 12.39 20.81 11.76
CA ILE A 789 10.98 21.16 12.00
C ILE A 789 10.08 20.08 11.39
N ASN A 790 10.34 19.61 10.17
CA ASN A 790 9.59 18.53 9.56
C ASN A 790 9.63 17.26 10.41
N ILE A 791 10.80 16.84 10.89
CA ILE A 791 10.93 15.70 11.80
C ILE A 791 10.12 15.94 13.08
N ALA A 792 10.31 17.07 13.74
CA ALA A 792 9.67 17.38 15.01
C ALA A 792 8.13 17.45 14.92
N LYS A 793 7.60 17.86 13.78
CA LYS A 793 6.16 18.03 13.54
C LYS A 793 5.50 16.82 12.84
N SER A 794 6.22 15.73 12.64
CA SER A 794 5.68 14.52 11.98
C SER A 794 4.83 13.62 12.88
N GLY A 795 4.68 13.94 14.16
CA GLY A 795 3.95 13.12 15.14
C GLY A 795 2.52 12.77 14.75
N LYS A 796 1.78 13.69 14.13
CA LYS A 796 0.42 13.48 13.62
C LYS A 796 0.34 12.31 12.63
N PHE A 797 1.40 12.06 11.89
CA PHE A 797 1.43 11.06 10.81
C PHE A 797 1.88 9.67 11.26
N SER A 798 1.86 9.40 12.57
CA SER A 798 1.99 8.03 13.09
C SER A 798 0.72 7.21 12.79
N SER A 799 0.89 5.97 12.32
CA SER A 799 -0.21 5.02 12.21
C SER A 799 -0.79 4.64 13.57
N ASP A 800 -0.04 4.83 14.66
CA ASP A 800 -0.56 4.64 16.02
C ASP A 800 -1.72 5.62 16.31
N ARG A 801 -1.54 6.90 15.97
CA ARG A 801 -2.62 7.90 16.07
C ARG A 801 -3.81 7.51 15.19
N THR A 802 -3.57 7.09 13.96
CA THR A 802 -4.64 6.67 13.04
C THR A 802 -5.44 5.51 13.64
N ILE A 803 -4.78 4.49 14.16
CA ILE A 803 -5.42 3.33 14.79
C ILE A 803 -6.23 3.74 16.02
N GLU A 804 -5.69 4.61 16.88
CA GLU A 804 -6.46 5.11 18.05
C GLU A 804 -7.75 5.80 17.60
N GLU A 805 -7.74 6.58 16.53
CA GLU A 805 -8.94 7.21 15.97
C GLU A 805 -9.94 6.18 15.39
N TYR A 806 -9.46 5.15 14.67
CA TYR A 806 -10.33 4.05 14.22
C TYR A 806 -10.97 3.31 15.40
N VAL A 807 -10.20 3.03 16.44
CA VAL A 807 -10.69 2.34 17.64
C VAL A 807 -11.73 3.18 18.36
N GLN A 808 -11.47 4.46 18.54
CA GLN A 808 -12.38 5.37 19.24
C GLN A 808 -13.71 5.53 18.49
N ASP A 809 -13.68 5.73 17.18
CA ASP A 809 -14.84 6.17 16.42
C ASP A 809 -15.57 5.04 15.67
N ILE A 810 -14.88 3.93 15.37
CA ILE A 810 -15.39 2.89 14.48
C ILE A 810 -15.37 1.51 15.11
N TRP A 811 -14.21 1.04 15.58
CA TRP A 811 -14.05 -0.37 15.99
C TRP A 811 -14.43 -0.63 17.44
N HIS A 812 -14.25 0.33 18.32
CA HIS A 812 -14.52 0.23 19.77
C HIS A 812 -13.85 -1.00 20.39
N LEU A 813 -12.54 -1.17 20.15
CA LEU A 813 -11.73 -2.23 20.71
C LEU A 813 -11.20 -1.83 22.09
N GLU A 814 -10.92 -2.83 22.93
CA GLU A 814 -10.25 -2.65 24.22
C GLU A 814 -8.79 -3.12 24.12
N LYS A 815 -7.90 -2.40 24.81
CA LYS A 815 -6.48 -2.79 24.90
C LYS A 815 -6.34 -4.02 25.79
N VAL A 816 -5.51 -4.95 25.38
CA VAL A 816 -5.19 -6.16 26.11
C VAL A 816 -3.74 -6.13 26.56
N THR A 817 -3.51 -6.58 27.78
CA THR A 817 -2.16 -6.79 28.34
C THR A 817 -1.90 -8.29 28.40
N VAL A 818 -0.95 -8.77 27.63
CA VAL A 818 -0.48 -10.15 27.70
C VAL A 818 0.48 -10.26 28.87
N LYS A 819 0.29 -11.27 29.75
CA LYS A 819 1.08 -11.47 30.97
C LYS A 819 2.12 -12.56 30.77
#